data_0c6703bb34675f4e58f196bf97656159
#
_entry.id   0c6703bb34675f4e58f196bf97656159
#
_cell.length_a   1.000
_cell.length_b   1.000
_cell.length_c   1.000
_cell.angle_alpha   90.00
_cell.angle_beta   90.00
_cell.angle_gamma   90.00
#
_symmetry.space_group_name_H-M   'P 1'
#
loop_
_entity.id
_entity.type
_entity.pdbx_description
1 polymer ?
#
loop_
_entity_poly.entity_id
_entity_poly.type
_entity_poly.pdbx_seq_one_letter_code
_entity_poly.pdbx_strand_id
1 'polypeptide(L)'
;MILAVILLAASSQAPGAPEKYQFHIREQAAQKALNALAEQANVPMLFAVDDVKGVTTRKLNGELTLKEAVDRLLEGTGLIAGINPSGVLTITSQRNPAPDPGDSEESKTTPGKSRVGRSITALTTPSAIEDYEADSIMIEEIVVTATYRDTNLMDTPISISAVDANTLEQIGAVDLNGLFRFVPGLNLVSLGTSNNRLVMRGISSQTGEATFGVTGETVATYIDDTPMTSAAGAARALTGTLFDMERVEVLKGPQGTLFGEASQGGTIRYIYNKPDRDALDYKIKAGFSNQDESDDDNYRVEGMLNMPIGDNFAVRLSAFTDVQAGWIDKTNVTPIEKDINSYESDGGRLAARWWVNDKLTIQGTIFDANIETEGSVVSQSIPYVDNQNGRLPGVIPFSKQEFTLYNLRFDYDFSWATFTSTTSYYEREQNQIIEFPAAVSLFFDGLVGTFLNPSIGMPGPGEAGPIPCNPGVQDAFLSNPAACPYGDGGSLAGFASVVNIDTERFVQEFRLVSNSDGQWLWTAGIFYKTNEEDINAFQMIGMQPGREFLEPIFAGLFQDPSNIHVDEQDELSLYGEATYLINDHWDITAGVRFSQIEQDFSAFPDGTDDDVTSPKLNIAWHPDDNQLYYFNYATGFRPGNINNTQLTNVRVFTANGFPQEAIDRAASHVSYESDEVESYELGAKLTLADGRVQVAAALYYMEWNDMIQLSFDTLIPGIIQEFNTNSGSAHSEGIELEINWHPTDRLRLRLAGDVNEAETNEDNPGPGGPGSGLPKGSKLVYAPEYSLAASIDYTLALGGSYEGRFRLDYQRIGEQFFNVDTGPIAIEGYDTSSFRFTFSNTSDPRWTASLFVNNLENADDVTNSFRPFGPPGDRIRLRPRQVGLELTWQAR
;
A
#
# COMPACT_ATOMS: atom_id res chain seq x y z
N MET A 1 8.06 -20.03 -22.57
CA MET A 1 7.65 -20.83 -23.74
C MET A 1 6.11 -20.99 -23.81
N ILE A 2 5.36 -19.92 -23.52
CA ILE A 2 3.86 -19.92 -23.56
C ILE A 2 3.31 -18.73 -24.40
N LEU A 3 4.14 -18.09 -25.23
CA LEU A 3 3.74 -16.90 -26.02
C LEU A 3 3.43 -17.19 -27.51
N ALA A 4 3.09 -18.41 -27.89
CA ALA A 4 2.98 -18.80 -29.31
C ALA A 4 1.60 -19.34 -29.77
N VAL A 5 0.49 -19.07 -29.07
CA VAL A 5 -0.84 -19.66 -29.43
C VAL A 5 -2.01 -18.66 -29.58
N ILE A 6 -1.81 -17.37 -29.64
CA ILE A 6 -2.92 -16.44 -29.87
C ILE A 6 -2.66 -15.55 -31.07
N LEU A 7 -2.61 -16.16 -32.26
CA LEU A 7 -2.69 -15.45 -33.54
C LEU A 7 -3.31 -16.38 -34.60
N LEU A 8 -4.64 -16.50 -34.57
CA LEU A 8 -5.43 -16.95 -35.72
C LEU A 8 -6.91 -16.96 -35.34
N ALA A 9 -7.64 -15.89 -35.66
CA ALA A 9 -9.01 -15.87 -36.13
C ALA A 9 -9.58 -14.44 -36.07
N ALA A 10 -9.33 -13.67 -37.09
CA ALA A 10 -10.16 -12.53 -37.43
C ALA A 10 -10.41 -12.59 -38.93
N SER A 11 -11.50 -13.24 -39.31
CA SER A 11 -12.02 -13.12 -40.65
C SER A 11 -13.10 -12.06 -40.66
N SER A 12 -12.87 -11.03 -41.48
CA SER A 12 -13.79 -9.96 -41.81
C SER A 12 -15.05 -10.48 -42.48
N GLN A 13 -16.25 -10.11 -41.98
CA GLN A 13 -17.49 -10.19 -42.74
C GLN A 13 -17.98 -8.77 -43.06
N ALA A 14 -18.43 -8.63 -44.33
CA ALA A 14 -19.06 -7.44 -44.88
C ALA A 14 -20.49 -7.25 -44.32
N PRO A 15 -21.08 -6.02 -44.33
CA PRO A 15 -22.37 -5.73 -43.72
C PRO A 15 -23.51 -6.47 -44.46
N GLY A 16 -24.15 -7.40 -43.76
CA GLY A 16 -25.33 -8.13 -44.20
C GLY A 16 -26.62 -7.33 -44.00
N ALA A 17 -27.70 -7.76 -44.66
CA ALA A 17 -29.04 -7.20 -44.52
C ALA A 17 -29.50 -7.21 -43.04
N PRO A 18 -30.36 -6.26 -42.60
CA PRO A 18 -30.80 -6.14 -41.23
C PRO A 18 -31.40 -7.45 -40.69
N GLU A 19 -30.88 -7.92 -39.57
CA GLU A 19 -31.28 -9.17 -38.95
C GLU A 19 -32.75 -9.12 -38.49
N LYS A 20 -33.51 -10.15 -38.70
CA LYS A 20 -34.91 -10.25 -38.30
C LYS A 20 -35.08 -11.30 -37.22
N TYR A 21 -35.90 -10.98 -36.24
CA TYR A 21 -36.20 -11.79 -35.07
C TYR A 21 -37.66 -12.21 -35.06
N GLN A 22 -37.97 -13.37 -34.49
CA GLN A 22 -39.34 -13.86 -34.35
C GLN A 22 -39.91 -13.44 -33.00
N PHE A 23 -40.86 -12.52 -32.99
CA PHE A 23 -41.46 -12.01 -31.74
C PHE A 23 -42.81 -12.64 -31.45
N HIS A 24 -43.04 -12.97 -30.17
CA HIS A 24 -44.32 -13.45 -29.63
C HIS A 24 -44.56 -12.79 -28.26
N ILE A 25 -45.01 -11.53 -28.25
CA ILE A 25 -45.24 -10.75 -27.03
C ILE A 25 -46.75 -10.45 -26.92
N ARG A 26 -47.33 -10.83 -25.79
CA ARG A 26 -48.76 -10.53 -25.50
C ARG A 26 -48.91 -9.07 -25.05
N GLU A 27 -50.12 -8.55 -25.17
CA GLU A 27 -50.50 -7.28 -24.51
C GLU A 27 -50.30 -7.42 -23.00
N GLN A 28 -49.44 -6.59 -22.41
CA GLN A 28 -49.08 -6.66 -21.00
C GLN A 28 -48.43 -5.35 -20.54
N ALA A 29 -48.11 -5.22 -19.25
CA ALA A 29 -47.36 -4.07 -18.69
C ALA A 29 -46.05 -3.85 -19.45
N ALA A 30 -45.73 -2.59 -19.75
CA ALA A 30 -44.60 -2.22 -20.59
C ALA A 30 -43.27 -2.81 -20.12
N GLN A 31 -43.02 -2.84 -18.84
CA GLN A 31 -41.82 -3.46 -18.26
C GLN A 31 -41.68 -4.93 -18.67
N LYS A 32 -42.75 -5.72 -18.56
CA LYS A 32 -42.70 -7.15 -18.92
C LYS A 32 -42.60 -7.34 -20.45
N ALA A 33 -43.25 -6.47 -21.22
CA ALA A 33 -43.22 -6.55 -22.68
C ALA A 33 -41.85 -6.16 -23.24
N LEU A 34 -41.19 -5.18 -22.67
CA LEU A 34 -39.85 -4.72 -23.03
C LEU A 34 -38.79 -5.78 -22.68
N ASN A 35 -38.87 -6.37 -21.50
CA ASN A 35 -38.00 -7.48 -21.14
C ASN A 35 -38.18 -8.69 -22.09
N ALA A 36 -39.39 -9.04 -22.42
CA ALA A 36 -39.66 -10.12 -23.40
C ALA A 36 -39.14 -9.80 -24.81
N LEU A 37 -39.15 -8.51 -25.20
CA LEU A 37 -38.58 -8.06 -26.47
C LEU A 37 -37.05 -8.17 -26.46
N ALA A 38 -36.42 -7.71 -25.40
CA ALA A 38 -34.97 -7.80 -25.21
C ALA A 38 -34.49 -9.25 -25.23
N GLU A 39 -35.21 -10.13 -24.53
CA GLU A 39 -34.91 -11.56 -24.46
C GLU A 39 -35.06 -12.25 -25.84
N GLN A 40 -36.17 -11.97 -26.59
CA GLN A 40 -36.41 -12.60 -27.90
C GLN A 40 -35.50 -12.06 -28.99
N ALA A 41 -34.98 -10.86 -28.88
CA ALA A 41 -34.03 -10.26 -29.81
C ALA A 41 -32.57 -10.45 -29.37
N ASN A 42 -32.33 -10.93 -28.16
CA ASN A 42 -31.00 -11.04 -27.54
C ASN A 42 -30.23 -9.70 -27.59
N VAL A 43 -30.92 -8.60 -27.22
CA VAL A 43 -30.31 -7.25 -27.18
C VAL A 43 -30.39 -6.66 -25.79
N PRO A 44 -29.36 -6.00 -25.33
CA PRO A 44 -29.40 -5.28 -24.06
C PRO A 44 -30.37 -4.10 -24.16
N MET A 45 -31.18 -3.89 -23.10
CA MET A 45 -32.18 -2.84 -23.06
C MET A 45 -32.12 -2.10 -21.72
N LEU A 46 -32.22 -0.77 -21.78
CA LEU A 46 -32.19 0.12 -20.59
C LEU A 46 -33.47 0.98 -20.56
N PHE A 47 -34.17 0.98 -19.43
CA PHE A 47 -35.28 1.89 -19.17
C PHE A 47 -35.45 2.15 -17.67
N ALA A 48 -35.81 3.39 -17.30
CA ALA A 48 -36.18 3.70 -15.94
C ALA A 48 -37.54 3.06 -15.61
N VAL A 49 -37.62 2.34 -14.48
CA VAL A 49 -38.84 1.65 -14.05
C VAL A 49 -40.01 2.61 -13.88
N ASP A 50 -39.75 3.84 -13.45
CA ASP A 50 -40.78 4.89 -13.29
C ASP A 50 -41.32 5.39 -14.62
N ASP A 51 -40.58 5.38 -15.72
CA ASP A 51 -41.01 5.77 -17.04
C ASP A 51 -42.00 4.76 -17.67
N VAL A 52 -41.88 3.49 -17.33
CA VAL A 52 -42.69 2.40 -17.86
C VAL A 52 -43.80 1.96 -16.89
N LYS A 53 -43.88 2.52 -15.69
CA LYS A 53 -44.82 2.17 -14.64
C LYS A 53 -46.22 2.61 -15.02
N GLY A 54 -47.16 1.65 -15.02
CA GLY A 54 -48.55 1.91 -15.39
C GLY A 54 -48.82 1.99 -16.89
N VAL A 55 -47.84 1.81 -17.73
CA VAL A 55 -47.96 1.77 -19.19
C VAL A 55 -48.24 0.34 -19.63
N THR A 56 -49.16 0.14 -20.56
CA THR A 56 -49.46 -1.15 -21.19
C THR A 56 -49.11 -1.09 -22.67
N THR A 57 -48.39 -2.09 -23.15
CA THR A 57 -48.01 -2.21 -24.56
C THR A 57 -48.97 -3.06 -25.34
N ARG A 58 -49.04 -2.86 -26.67
CA ARG A 58 -49.78 -3.71 -27.57
C ARG A 58 -49.10 -5.08 -27.76
N LYS A 59 -49.89 -6.09 -28.21
CA LYS A 59 -49.35 -7.37 -28.60
C LYS A 59 -48.43 -7.24 -29.83
N LEU A 60 -47.34 -7.96 -29.84
CA LEU A 60 -46.40 -8.01 -30.97
C LEU A 60 -46.21 -9.47 -31.42
N ASN A 61 -46.47 -9.76 -32.67
CA ASN A 61 -46.25 -11.07 -33.26
C ASN A 61 -45.72 -10.96 -34.70
N GLY A 62 -44.74 -11.76 -35.06
CA GLY A 62 -44.19 -11.86 -36.39
C GLY A 62 -42.69 -11.75 -36.49
N GLU A 63 -42.19 -11.94 -37.71
CA GLU A 63 -40.78 -11.78 -38.05
C GLU A 63 -40.51 -10.34 -38.43
N LEU A 64 -39.78 -9.62 -37.55
CA LEU A 64 -39.54 -8.18 -37.65
C LEU A 64 -38.07 -7.85 -37.35
N THR A 65 -37.56 -6.74 -37.89
CA THR A 65 -36.29 -6.17 -37.40
C THR A 65 -36.50 -5.63 -36.01
N LEU A 66 -35.41 -5.50 -35.21
CA LEU A 66 -35.49 -4.95 -33.87
C LEU A 66 -36.18 -3.58 -33.85
N LYS A 67 -35.85 -2.70 -34.78
CA LYS A 67 -36.43 -1.36 -34.87
C LYS A 67 -37.92 -1.42 -35.14
N GLU A 68 -38.39 -2.22 -36.11
CA GLU A 68 -39.82 -2.37 -36.40
C GLU A 68 -40.59 -2.97 -35.21
N ALA A 69 -39.95 -3.87 -34.45
CA ALA A 69 -40.56 -4.47 -33.26
C ALA A 69 -40.76 -3.47 -32.14
N VAL A 70 -39.75 -2.67 -31.88
CA VAL A 70 -39.77 -1.61 -30.86
C VAL A 70 -40.81 -0.54 -31.23
N ASP A 71 -40.76 0.00 -32.46
CA ASP A 71 -41.70 1.02 -32.91
C ASP A 71 -43.15 0.55 -32.79
N ARG A 72 -43.44 -0.71 -33.11
CA ARG A 72 -44.81 -1.29 -33.01
C ARG A 72 -45.24 -1.57 -31.56
N LEU A 73 -44.30 -2.00 -30.71
CA LEU A 73 -44.58 -2.31 -29.30
C LEU A 73 -44.88 -1.04 -28.51
N LEU A 74 -44.20 0.05 -28.81
CA LEU A 74 -44.30 1.36 -28.10
C LEU A 74 -45.36 2.29 -28.72
N GLU A 75 -45.99 1.92 -29.87
CA GLU A 75 -46.96 2.77 -30.53
C GLU A 75 -48.16 3.10 -29.61
N GLY A 76 -48.33 4.41 -29.33
CA GLY A 76 -49.42 4.93 -28.47
C GLY A 76 -49.16 4.84 -26.96
N THR A 77 -47.98 4.45 -26.55
CA THR A 77 -47.59 4.36 -25.11
C THR A 77 -47.02 5.65 -24.55
N GLY A 78 -46.62 6.60 -25.40
CA GLY A 78 -45.88 7.80 -24.98
C GLY A 78 -44.41 7.55 -24.58
N LEU A 79 -43.94 6.32 -24.87
CA LEU A 79 -42.52 5.98 -24.68
C LEU A 79 -41.77 6.13 -26.03
N ILE A 80 -40.52 6.55 -25.97
CA ILE A 80 -39.63 6.72 -27.11
C ILE A 80 -38.44 5.77 -26.91
N ALA A 81 -38.06 5.10 -28.00
CA ALA A 81 -36.90 4.22 -28.03
C ALA A 81 -35.77 4.85 -28.84
N GLY A 82 -34.56 4.80 -28.31
CA GLY A 82 -33.31 5.06 -29.00
C GLY A 82 -32.44 3.81 -29.01
N ILE A 83 -31.68 3.57 -30.06
CA ILE A 83 -30.63 2.54 -30.10
C ILE A 83 -29.32 3.31 -30.14
N ASN A 84 -28.51 3.13 -29.11
CA ASN A 84 -27.19 3.73 -29.09
C ASN A 84 -26.23 3.04 -30.06
N PRO A 85 -25.09 3.62 -30.40
CA PRO A 85 -24.10 3.02 -31.29
C PRO A 85 -23.56 1.66 -30.84
N SER A 86 -23.69 1.34 -29.55
CA SER A 86 -23.30 0.05 -28.97
C SER A 86 -24.38 -1.03 -29.07
N GLY A 87 -25.53 -0.73 -29.71
CA GLY A 87 -26.62 -1.69 -29.88
C GLY A 87 -27.56 -1.82 -28.67
N VAL A 88 -27.40 -1.01 -27.63
CA VAL A 88 -28.30 -1.01 -26.48
C VAL A 88 -29.54 -0.19 -26.77
N LEU A 89 -30.71 -0.80 -26.55
CA LEU A 89 -32.00 -0.13 -26.72
C LEU A 89 -32.38 0.66 -25.45
N THR A 90 -32.53 1.98 -25.57
CA THR A 90 -32.94 2.85 -24.46
C THR A 90 -34.39 3.29 -24.64
N ILE A 91 -35.20 3.23 -23.58
CA ILE A 91 -36.60 3.60 -23.57
C ILE A 91 -36.81 4.73 -22.53
N THR A 92 -37.37 5.85 -22.96
CA THR A 92 -37.67 7.01 -22.13
C THR A 92 -39.10 7.51 -22.35
N SER A 93 -39.70 8.22 -21.38
CA SER A 93 -41.02 8.80 -21.52
C SER A 93 -40.98 10.20 -22.16
N GLN A 94 -41.93 10.50 -23.05
CA GLN A 94 -42.08 11.80 -23.68
C GLN A 94 -42.74 12.78 -22.68
N ARG A 95 -41.95 13.47 -21.81
CA ARG A 95 -42.46 14.57 -21.00
C ARG A 95 -42.38 15.85 -21.79
N ASN A 96 -43.56 16.48 -22.03
CA ASN A 96 -43.64 17.86 -22.56
C ASN A 96 -42.99 18.83 -21.55
N PRO A 97 -42.25 19.84 -22.02
CA PRO A 97 -41.71 20.88 -21.13
C PRO A 97 -42.85 21.64 -20.45
N ALA A 98 -42.72 21.81 -19.12
CA ALA A 98 -43.69 22.53 -18.29
C ALA A 98 -43.72 24.02 -18.64
N PRO A 99 -44.88 24.68 -18.54
CA PRO A 99 -44.99 26.15 -18.62
C PRO A 99 -44.53 26.82 -17.32
N ASP A 100 -44.00 28.03 -17.50
CA ASP A 100 -43.42 28.96 -16.54
C ASP A 100 -44.29 29.15 -15.25
N PRO A 101 -43.71 29.36 -14.06
CA PRO A 101 -44.39 29.34 -12.78
C PRO A 101 -45.05 30.71 -12.48
N GLY A 102 -46.33 30.67 -12.30
CA GLY A 102 -47.15 31.74 -11.68
C GLY A 102 -48.14 31.19 -10.67
N ASP A 103 -47.92 31.58 -9.43
CA ASP A 103 -48.88 31.65 -8.31
C ASP A 103 -49.61 30.44 -7.73
N SER A 104 -49.24 30.20 -6.44
CA SER A 104 -50.08 29.95 -5.26
C SER A 104 -50.69 28.59 -4.98
N GLU A 105 -50.42 28.20 -3.77
CA GLU A 105 -51.24 27.59 -2.71
C GLU A 105 -50.89 26.19 -2.22
N GLU A 106 -50.70 26.17 -0.92
CA GLU A 106 -50.38 25.06 -0.01
C GLU A 106 -51.24 23.80 -0.17
N SER A 107 -50.61 22.66 -0.15
CA SER A 107 -51.19 21.49 0.50
C SER A 107 -50.11 20.58 1.01
N LYS A 108 -50.04 20.49 2.34
CA LYS A 108 -49.20 19.58 3.11
C LYS A 108 -49.60 18.13 2.85
N THR A 109 -48.71 17.33 2.37
CA THR A 109 -48.58 15.91 2.77
C THR A 109 -47.16 15.42 2.51
N THR A 110 -46.50 15.16 3.59
CA THR A 110 -45.15 14.54 3.64
C THR A 110 -45.25 13.09 3.19
N PRO A 111 -44.36 12.61 2.33
CA PRO A 111 -43.89 11.23 2.38
C PRO A 111 -42.42 11.23 2.81
N GLY A 112 -42.17 10.56 3.95
CA GLY A 112 -40.84 10.30 4.40
C GLY A 112 -40.00 9.56 3.31
N LYS A 113 -38.90 10.14 2.93
CA LYS A 113 -37.86 9.46 2.18
C LYS A 113 -36.95 8.73 3.17
N SER A 114 -37.12 7.45 3.25
CA SER A 114 -36.20 6.53 3.92
C SER A 114 -34.81 6.69 3.31
N ARG A 115 -33.84 7.04 4.14
CA ARG A 115 -32.42 7.00 3.84
C ARG A 115 -31.97 5.54 3.97
N VAL A 116 -32.28 4.75 2.98
CA VAL A 116 -31.78 3.38 2.87
C VAL A 116 -30.73 3.37 1.79
N GLY A 117 -29.60 2.81 2.15
CA GLY A 117 -28.50 2.64 1.25
C GLY A 117 -28.99 2.14 -0.10
N ARG A 118 -28.78 2.94 -1.12
CA ARG A 118 -28.92 2.47 -2.49
C ARG A 118 -27.92 1.31 -2.63
N SER A 119 -28.46 0.11 -2.68
CA SER A 119 -27.72 -1.02 -3.22
C SER A 119 -27.38 -0.63 -4.66
N ILE A 120 -26.21 -0.09 -4.87
CA ILE A 120 -25.69 0.13 -6.20
C ILE A 120 -25.26 -1.25 -6.66
N THR A 121 -26.11 -1.88 -7.45
CA THR A 121 -25.68 -3.03 -8.26
C THR A 121 -24.50 -2.52 -9.08
N ALA A 122 -23.34 -3.09 -8.82
CA ALA A 122 -22.08 -2.70 -9.42
C ALA A 122 -22.22 -2.49 -10.92
N LEU A 123 -22.11 -1.24 -11.34
CA LEU A 123 -21.76 -0.88 -12.70
C LEU A 123 -20.22 -0.81 -12.76
N THR A 124 -19.60 -1.98 -12.86
CA THR A 124 -18.20 -2.07 -13.21
C THR A 124 -18.10 -2.29 -14.71
N THR A 125 -18.06 -1.22 -15.46
CA THR A 125 -17.42 -1.20 -16.76
C THR A 125 -16.58 0.07 -16.83
N PRO A 126 -15.31 0.00 -17.21
CA PRO A 126 -14.59 1.21 -17.60
C PRO A 126 -15.30 1.72 -18.86
N SER A 127 -16.04 2.81 -18.70
CA SER A 127 -16.79 3.41 -19.78
C SER A 127 -15.85 3.82 -20.90
N ALA A 128 -16.15 3.34 -22.08
CA ALA A 128 -15.77 4.00 -23.31
C ALA A 128 -16.08 5.50 -23.18
N ILE A 129 -15.19 6.31 -23.67
CA ILE A 129 -15.32 7.78 -23.78
C ILE A 129 -16.61 8.07 -24.56
N GLU A 130 -17.69 8.37 -23.84
CA GLU A 130 -18.94 8.81 -24.45
C GLU A 130 -18.84 10.29 -24.84
N ASP A 131 -19.53 10.63 -25.95
CA ASP A 131 -19.70 12.00 -26.40
C ASP A 131 -20.18 12.90 -25.24
N TYR A 132 -19.38 13.90 -24.89
CA TYR A 132 -19.67 14.88 -23.87
C TYR A 132 -20.92 15.70 -24.24
N GLU A 133 -22.08 15.22 -23.86
CA GLU A 133 -23.24 16.10 -23.63
C GLU A 133 -23.11 16.76 -22.25
N ALA A 134 -23.47 17.99 -22.11
CA ALA A 134 -23.17 18.99 -21.08
C ALA A 134 -23.66 18.64 -19.62
N ASP A 135 -23.89 17.39 -19.26
CA ASP A 135 -24.45 16.97 -17.96
C ASP A 135 -23.47 16.24 -17.02
N SER A 136 -22.19 16.07 -17.36
CA SER A 136 -21.27 15.27 -16.56
C SER A 136 -20.04 16.02 -16.02
N ILE A 137 -20.22 17.23 -15.50
CA ILE A 137 -19.16 17.99 -14.80
C ILE A 137 -18.98 17.50 -13.35
N MET A 138 -19.84 16.60 -12.88
CA MET A 138 -19.75 16.05 -11.54
C MET A 138 -18.52 15.14 -11.39
N ILE A 139 -17.90 15.20 -10.21
CA ILE A 139 -16.82 14.27 -9.85
C ILE A 139 -17.45 12.90 -9.65
N GLU A 140 -16.82 11.87 -10.25
CA GLU A 140 -17.26 10.49 -10.11
C GLU A 140 -17.26 10.05 -8.64
N GLU A 141 -18.30 9.36 -8.22
CA GLU A 141 -18.41 8.85 -6.84
C GLU A 141 -17.47 7.63 -6.68
N ILE A 142 -16.56 7.71 -5.72
CA ILE A 142 -15.70 6.59 -5.36
C ILE A 142 -16.38 5.79 -4.25
N VAL A 143 -16.64 4.50 -4.51
CA VAL A 143 -17.14 3.56 -3.51
C VAL A 143 -15.96 2.96 -2.76
N VAL A 144 -16.03 2.94 -1.43
CA VAL A 144 -15.04 2.34 -0.55
C VAL A 144 -15.65 1.24 0.31
N THR A 145 -14.82 0.32 0.78
CA THR A 145 -15.22 -0.82 1.63
C THR A 145 -14.51 -0.82 2.99
N ALA A 146 -14.08 0.34 3.43
CA ALA A 146 -13.33 0.56 4.67
C ALA A 146 -14.04 0.05 5.95
N THR A 147 -15.38 -0.02 5.93
CA THR A 147 -16.21 -0.55 7.03
C THR A 147 -16.84 -1.90 6.70
N TYR A 148 -16.26 -2.63 5.75
CA TYR A 148 -16.83 -3.86 5.18
C TYR A 148 -18.22 -3.69 4.55
N ARG A 149 -18.60 -2.45 4.27
CA ARG A 149 -19.81 -2.05 3.55
C ARG A 149 -19.42 -1.18 2.36
N ASP A 150 -20.12 -1.36 1.25
CA ASP A 150 -19.99 -0.45 0.12
C ASP A 150 -20.61 0.89 0.51
N THR A 151 -19.79 1.91 0.68
CA THR A 151 -20.19 3.28 1.02
C THR A 151 -19.51 4.27 0.09
N ASN A 152 -20.16 5.40 -0.20
CA ASN A 152 -19.48 6.48 -0.92
C ASN A 152 -18.34 7.05 -0.04
N LEU A 153 -17.20 7.35 -0.66
CA LEU A 153 -16.05 7.96 0.00
C LEU A 153 -16.46 9.22 0.81
N MET A 154 -17.33 10.05 0.24
CA MET A 154 -17.77 11.31 0.86
C MET A 154 -18.77 11.10 2.00
N ASP A 155 -19.42 9.93 2.07
CA ASP A 155 -20.37 9.57 3.14
C ASP A 155 -19.74 8.70 4.25
N THR A 156 -18.48 8.32 4.11
CA THR A 156 -17.77 7.48 5.08
C THR A 156 -17.15 8.35 6.18
N PRO A 157 -17.56 8.22 7.47
CA PRO A 157 -17.18 9.16 8.52
C PRO A 157 -15.81 8.83 9.18
N ILE A 158 -14.79 8.64 8.36
CA ILE A 158 -13.39 8.47 8.77
C ILE A 158 -12.48 9.16 7.75
N SER A 159 -11.24 9.50 8.14
CA SER A 159 -10.24 9.99 7.20
C SER A 159 -9.76 8.84 6.33
N ILE A 160 -10.06 8.90 5.05
CA ILE A 160 -9.71 7.90 4.04
C ILE A 160 -9.39 8.58 2.72
N SER A 161 -8.27 8.19 2.10
CA SER A 161 -7.96 8.50 0.72
C SER A 161 -8.16 7.26 -0.14
N ALA A 162 -8.90 7.39 -1.21
CA ALA A 162 -9.10 6.30 -2.17
C ALA A 162 -8.60 6.72 -3.55
N VAL A 163 -7.78 5.86 -4.15
CA VAL A 163 -7.22 6.06 -5.49
C VAL A 163 -7.74 4.94 -6.38
N ASP A 164 -8.60 5.27 -7.30
CA ASP A 164 -9.22 4.34 -8.24
C ASP A 164 -8.28 3.95 -9.40
N ALA A 165 -8.67 2.92 -10.16
CA ALA A 165 -7.93 2.42 -11.31
C ALA A 165 -7.61 3.52 -12.33
N ASN A 166 -8.57 4.40 -12.63
CA ASN A 166 -8.41 5.48 -13.59
C ASN A 166 -7.36 6.50 -13.12
N THR A 167 -7.41 6.86 -11.85
CA THR A 167 -6.43 7.77 -11.24
C THR A 167 -5.04 7.13 -11.22
N LEU A 168 -4.90 5.86 -10.84
CA LEU A 168 -3.63 5.12 -10.87
C LEU A 168 -3.00 5.14 -12.27
N GLU A 169 -3.80 4.93 -13.32
CA GLU A 169 -3.33 5.01 -14.70
C GLU A 169 -2.94 6.43 -15.12
N GLN A 170 -3.72 7.42 -14.74
CA GLN A 170 -3.47 8.82 -15.09
C GLN A 170 -2.18 9.36 -14.46
N ILE A 171 -1.90 9.00 -13.21
CA ILE A 171 -0.66 9.37 -12.53
C ILE A 171 0.52 8.53 -13.02
N GLY A 172 0.24 7.40 -13.68
CA GLY A 172 1.27 6.44 -14.08
C GLY A 172 1.95 5.80 -12.86
N ALA A 173 1.22 5.66 -11.76
CA ALA A 173 1.70 4.95 -10.59
C ALA A 173 1.89 3.48 -10.93
N VAL A 174 3.08 3.01 -10.73
CA VAL A 174 3.48 1.64 -11.04
C VAL A 174 3.80 0.86 -9.78
N ASP A 175 4.18 1.59 -8.76
CA ASP A 175 4.56 1.11 -7.44
C ASP A 175 3.98 2.01 -6.35
N LEU A 176 4.29 1.68 -5.13
CA LEU A 176 3.86 2.44 -3.95
C LEU A 176 4.43 3.86 -3.90
N ASN A 177 5.64 4.09 -4.41
CA ASN A 177 6.24 5.41 -4.44
C ASN A 177 5.41 6.37 -5.29
N GLY A 178 4.91 5.88 -6.43
CA GLY A 178 4.01 6.62 -7.30
C GLY A 178 2.67 6.96 -6.62
N LEU A 179 2.14 6.04 -5.81
CA LEU A 179 0.88 6.21 -5.10
C LEU A 179 0.98 7.20 -3.94
N PHE A 180 2.02 7.07 -3.10
CA PHE A 180 2.12 7.83 -1.84
C PHE A 180 2.26 9.33 -2.04
N ARG A 181 2.73 9.73 -3.21
CA ARG A 181 2.76 11.16 -3.61
C ARG A 181 1.39 11.84 -3.56
N PHE A 182 0.30 11.06 -3.60
CA PHE A 182 -1.06 11.57 -3.66
C PHE A 182 -1.85 11.40 -2.35
N VAL A 183 -1.25 10.83 -1.31
CA VAL A 183 -1.91 10.57 -0.04
C VAL A 183 -1.28 11.41 1.06
N PRO A 184 -1.92 12.50 1.52
CA PRO A 184 -1.38 13.32 2.60
C PRO A 184 -1.26 12.52 3.90
N GLY A 185 -0.25 12.80 4.70
CA GLY A 185 0.02 12.13 5.96
C GLY A 185 0.64 10.74 5.84
N LEU A 186 0.87 10.24 4.62
CA LEU A 186 1.54 8.98 4.36
C LEU A 186 2.92 9.22 3.77
N ASN A 187 3.96 8.68 4.40
CA ASN A 187 5.33 8.73 3.94
C ASN A 187 5.90 7.32 3.75
N LEU A 188 6.68 7.12 2.71
CA LEU A 188 7.42 5.89 2.47
C LEU A 188 8.90 6.14 2.75
N VAL A 189 9.40 5.48 3.77
CA VAL A 189 10.82 5.47 4.10
C VAL A 189 11.47 4.29 3.41
N SER A 190 12.20 4.56 2.34
CA SER A 190 12.97 3.53 1.67
C SER A 190 14.38 3.49 2.27
N LEU A 191 14.74 2.37 2.86
CA LEU A 191 16.10 2.08 3.36
C LEU A 191 16.86 1.16 2.41
N GLY A 192 16.35 1.01 1.21
CA GLY A 192 16.82 0.09 0.19
C GLY A 192 15.65 -0.59 -0.48
N THR A 193 15.88 -1.20 -1.63
CA THR A 193 14.84 -1.70 -2.53
C THR A 193 13.90 -2.76 -1.95
N SER A 194 14.26 -3.36 -0.83
CA SER A 194 13.39 -4.31 -0.11
C SER A 194 13.18 -3.91 1.35
N ASN A 195 13.58 -2.70 1.71
CA ASN A 195 13.50 -2.18 3.07
C ASN A 195 12.66 -0.91 3.09
N ASN A 196 11.39 -1.05 2.74
CA ASN A 196 10.45 0.04 2.72
C ASN A 196 9.61 0.00 4.00
N ARG A 197 9.46 1.14 4.67
CA ARG A 197 8.63 1.30 5.85
C ARG A 197 7.59 2.36 5.61
N LEU A 198 6.41 2.12 6.13
CA LEU A 198 5.29 3.04 6.04
C LEU A 198 5.22 3.88 7.31
N VAL A 199 5.13 5.18 7.14
CA VAL A 199 4.89 6.13 8.23
C VAL A 199 3.60 6.86 7.93
N MET A 200 2.66 6.82 8.84
CA MET A 200 1.38 7.49 8.67
C MET A 200 1.10 8.40 9.86
N ARG A 201 0.85 9.68 9.58
CA ARG A 201 0.64 10.70 10.60
C ARG A 201 1.77 10.74 11.66
N GLY A 202 3.02 10.52 11.22
CA GLY A 202 4.18 10.49 12.12
C GLY A 202 4.34 9.22 12.94
N ILE A 203 3.40 8.28 12.91
CA ILE A 203 3.53 6.97 13.56
C ILE A 203 4.38 6.07 12.67
N SER A 204 5.54 5.67 13.18
CA SER A 204 6.56 4.90 12.47
C SER A 204 6.93 3.64 13.22
N SER A 205 7.13 2.54 12.51
CA SER A 205 7.70 1.32 13.09
C SER A 205 9.16 1.48 13.49
N GLN A 206 9.83 2.50 12.97
CA GLN A 206 11.22 2.79 13.32
C GLN A 206 11.29 3.97 14.27
N THR A 207 11.74 3.73 15.49
CA THR A 207 11.90 4.74 16.52
C THR A 207 13.35 5.12 16.77
N GLY A 208 14.29 4.56 15.96
CA GLY A 208 15.73 4.81 16.04
C GLY A 208 16.50 4.18 14.89
N GLU A 209 17.81 4.19 14.96
CA GLU A 209 18.73 3.48 14.06
C GLU A 209 18.73 1.99 14.36
N ALA A 210 17.89 1.20 13.72
CA ALA A 210 17.96 -0.24 13.85
C ALA A 210 18.99 -0.81 12.87
N THR A 211 20.11 -1.26 13.40
CA THR A 211 21.05 -2.11 12.65
C THR A 211 20.57 -3.56 12.64
N PHE A 212 19.97 -4.00 13.74
CA PHE A 212 19.53 -5.38 13.97
C PHE A 212 18.15 -5.49 14.63
N GLY A 213 17.65 -4.42 15.27
CA GLY A 213 16.36 -4.41 15.92
C GLY A 213 15.24 -4.13 14.93
N VAL A 214 14.41 -5.11 14.63
CA VAL A 214 13.24 -4.95 13.77
C VAL A 214 12.02 -4.93 14.67
N THR A 215 11.24 -3.85 14.60
CA THR A 215 9.95 -3.76 15.29
C THR A 215 8.84 -4.07 14.30
N GLY A 216 7.72 -4.61 14.78
CA GLY A 216 6.52 -4.84 13.98
C GLY A 216 6.06 -3.55 13.26
N GLU A 217 5.38 -3.71 12.14
CA GLU A 217 4.83 -2.58 11.37
C GLU A 217 3.75 -1.83 12.17
N THR A 218 3.60 -0.53 11.90
CA THR A 218 2.57 0.33 12.50
C THR A 218 1.45 0.71 11.52
N VAL A 219 1.60 0.34 10.25
CA VAL A 219 0.61 0.52 9.20
C VAL A 219 0.28 -0.84 8.62
N ALA A 220 -0.96 -1.29 8.83
CA ALA A 220 -1.42 -2.57 8.32
C ALA A 220 -1.58 -2.54 6.80
N THR A 221 -1.21 -3.64 6.14
CA THR A 221 -1.30 -3.80 4.69
C THR A 221 -2.17 -5.00 4.36
N TYR A 222 -3.11 -4.84 3.44
CA TYR A 222 -4.04 -5.89 3.02
C TYR A 222 -4.06 -6.06 1.50
N ILE A 223 -4.06 -7.30 1.04
CA ILE A 223 -4.43 -7.66 -0.34
C ILE A 223 -5.85 -8.22 -0.29
N ASP A 224 -6.82 -7.50 -0.89
CA ASP A 224 -8.25 -7.75 -0.72
C ASP A 224 -8.62 -7.81 0.79
N ASP A 225 -8.97 -8.99 1.32
CA ASP A 225 -9.27 -9.20 2.75
C ASP A 225 -8.15 -9.95 3.50
N THR A 226 -6.97 -10.15 2.90
CA THR A 226 -5.86 -10.88 3.52
C THR A 226 -4.83 -9.92 4.11
N PRO A 227 -4.53 -9.98 5.41
CA PRO A 227 -3.47 -9.19 6.02
C PRO A 227 -2.09 -9.71 5.59
N MET A 228 -1.25 -8.77 5.14
CA MET A 228 0.11 -9.03 4.65
C MET A 228 1.20 -8.56 5.61
N THR A 229 0.81 -7.85 6.67
CA THR A 229 1.73 -7.26 7.64
C THR A 229 2.39 -8.34 8.49
N SER A 230 3.69 -8.25 8.72
CA SER A 230 4.41 -9.15 9.62
C SER A 230 4.46 -8.59 11.04
N ALA A 231 4.24 -9.44 12.02
CA ALA A 231 4.36 -9.11 13.43
C ALA A 231 5.83 -8.99 13.88
N ALA A 232 6.70 -9.81 13.32
CA ALA A 232 8.12 -9.81 13.66
C ALA A 232 8.92 -8.66 13.04
N GLY A 233 8.28 -7.85 12.17
CA GLY A 233 8.92 -6.72 11.52
C GLY A 233 10.01 -7.09 10.50
N ALA A 234 10.28 -8.36 10.35
CA ALA A 234 11.25 -8.87 9.38
C ALA A 234 10.68 -8.84 7.95
N ALA A 235 9.37 -8.99 7.82
CA ALA A 235 8.67 -8.89 6.55
C ALA A 235 8.22 -7.45 6.33
N ARG A 236 8.79 -6.79 5.36
CA ARG A 236 8.55 -5.38 5.04
C ARG A 236 7.42 -5.22 4.04
N ALA A 237 6.86 -4.01 3.95
CA ALA A 237 5.74 -3.73 3.05
C ALA A 237 6.00 -4.29 1.65
N LEU A 238 5.06 -5.08 1.15
CA LEU A 238 5.11 -5.61 -0.21
C LEU A 238 5.07 -4.45 -1.20
N THR A 239 6.12 -4.30 -1.97
CA THR A 239 6.24 -3.31 -3.04
C THR A 239 5.84 -3.91 -4.38
N GLY A 240 4.65 -4.53 -4.42
CA GLY A 240 4.13 -5.13 -5.65
C GLY A 240 3.66 -4.09 -6.66
N THR A 241 3.43 -4.54 -7.89
CA THR A 241 2.86 -3.69 -8.94
C THR A 241 1.40 -3.35 -8.66
N LEU A 242 1.00 -2.12 -9.00
CA LEU A 242 -0.37 -1.62 -8.91
C LEU A 242 -1.22 -1.96 -10.17
N PHE A 243 -0.86 -3.02 -10.89
CA PHE A 243 -1.58 -3.44 -12.10
C PHE A 243 -2.86 -4.23 -11.78
N ASP A 244 -3.90 -4.02 -12.57
CA ASP A 244 -5.22 -4.64 -12.44
C ASP A 244 -5.93 -4.39 -11.10
N MET A 245 -5.62 -3.25 -10.48
CA MET A 245 -6.31 -2.78 -9.28
C MET A 245 -7.69 -2.23 -9.62
N GLU A 246 -8.66 -2.45 -8.74
CA GLU A 246 -9.92 -1.73 -8.71
C GLU A 246 -9.69 -0.36 -8.05
N ARG A 247 -9.01 -0.37 -6.91
CA ARG A 247 -8.60 0.83 -6.15
C ARG A 247 -7.62 0.48 -5.04
N VAL A 248 -6.98 1.50 -4.51
CA VAL A 248 -6.26 1.44 -3.23
C VAL A 248 -6.96 2.33 -2.23
N GLU A 249 -7.28 1.79 -1.06
CA GLU A 249 -7.88 2.51 0.06
C GLU A 249 -6.80 2.73 1.14
N VAL A 250 -6.61 3.97 1.57
CA VAL A 250 -5.71 4.34 2.66
C VAL A 250 -6.52 4.93 3.79
N LEU A 251 -6.72 4.14 4.84
CA LEU A 251 -7.44 4.52 6.05
C LEU A 251 -6.42 5.12 7.02
N LYS A 252 -6.61 6.37 7.40
CA LYS A 252 -5.67 7.11 8.22
C LYS A 252 -6.08 7.10 9.69
N GLY A 253 -5.09 6.99 10.56
CA GLY A 253 -5.30 6.79 12.00
C GLY A 253 -5.68 5.35 12.36
N PRO A 254 -5.77 5.03 13.66
CA PRO A 254 -5.95 3.67 14.15
C PRO A 254 -7.17 2.98 13.61
N GLN A 255 -7.01 1.69 13.25
CA GLN A 255 -8.07 0.83 12.70
C GLN A 255 -8.16 -0.52 13.44
N GLY A 256 -7.72 -0.60 14.70
CA GLY A 256 -7.63 -1.84 15.45
C GLY A 256 -8.94 -2.62 15.55
N THR A 257 -10.10 -1.94 15.59
CA THR A 257 -11.41 -2.59 15.72
C THR A 257 -11.73 -3.52 14.55
N LEU A 258 -11.51 -3.11 13.31
CA LEU A 258 -11.86 -3.90 12.13
C LEU A 258 -10.67 -4.64 11.53
N PHE A 259 -9.46 -4.06 11.62
CA PHE A 259 -8.27 -4.59 10.95
C PHE A 259 -7.23 -5.19 11.91
N GLY A 260 -7.40 -5.04 13.23
CA GLY A 260 -6.57 -5.71 14.23
C GLY A 260 -5.16 -5.14 14.35
N GLU A 261 -4.18 -6.04 14.47
CA GLU A 261 -2.78 -5.69 14.73
C GLU A 261 -2.15 -4.79 13.65
N ALA A 262 -1.07 -4.11 14.02
CA ALA A 262 -0.26 -3.25 13.14
C ALA A 262 -1.03 -2.08 12.50
N SER A 263 -2.24 -1.79 12.95
CA SER A 263 -3.08 -0.73 12.42
C SER A 263 -3.09 0.54 13.28
N GLN A 264 -1.93 0.88 13.88
CA GLN A 264 -1.76 2.03 14.77
C GLN A 264 -1.77 3.37 14.01
N GLY A 265 -0.96 3.49 12.97
CA GLY A 265 -0.93 4.66 12.09
C GLY A 265 -2.07 4.64 11.09
N GLY A 266 -2.50 3.46 10.67
CA GLY A 266 -3.57 3.26 9.69
C GLY A 266 -3.52 1.92 8.97
N THR A 267 -4.29 1.84 7.87
CA THR A 267 -4.40 0.62 7.06
C THR A 267 -4.39 0.95 5.58
N ILE A 268 -3.63 0.22 4.79
CA ILE A 268 -3.61 0.28 3.32
C ILE A 268 -4.22 -1.00 2.77
N ARG A 269 -5.22 -0.85 1.91
CA ARG A 269 -5.91 -1.97 1.27
C ARG A 269 -5.75 -1.91 -0.24
N TYR A 270 -5.14 -2.94 -0.81
CA TYR A 270 -5.01 -3.16 -2.24
C TYR A 270 -6.17 -4.01 -2.71
N ILE A 271 -7.11 -3.43 -3.42
CA ILE A 271 -8.33 -4.09 -3.89
C ILE A 271 -8.21 -4.34 -5.38
N TYR A 272 -8.17 -5.62 -5.76
CA TYR A 272 -8.03 -6.04 -7.12
C TYR A 272 -9.37 -6.18 -7.84
N ASN A 273 -9.36 -5.95 -9.16
CA ASN A 273 -10.51 -6.22 -10.00
C ASN A 273 -10.94 -7.68 -9.90
N LYS A 274 -12.24 -7.89 -9.71
CA LYS A 274 -12.84 -9.22 -9.62
C LYS A 274 -13.19 -9.74 -11.01
N PRO A 275 -13.24 -11.08 -11.21
CA PRO A 275 -13.78 -11.65 -12.44
C PRO A 275 -15.21 -11.17 -12.71
N ASP A 276 -15.46 -10.72 -13.95
CA ASP A 276 -16.75 -10.25 -14.43
C ASP A 276 -17.35 -11.25 -15.43
N ARG A 277 -18.62 -11.59 -15.24
CA ARG A 277 -19.34 -12.54 -16.08
C ARG A 277 -20.03 -11.90 -17.29
N ASP A 278 -20.10 -10.57 -17.32
CA ASP A 278 -20.93 -9.83 -18.27
C ASP A 278 -20.17 -9.48 -19.56
N ALA A 279 -18.83 -9.36 -19.49
CA ALA A 279 -18.02 -8.98 -20.64
C ALA A 279 -16.67 -9.70 -20.74
N LEU A 280 -16.29 -10.03 -21.97
CA LEU A 280 -14.90 -10.34 -22.31
C LEU A 280 -14.12 -9.03 -22.31
N ASP A 281 -13.11 -8.94 -21.44
CA ASP A 281 -12.26 -7.77 -21.31
C ASP A 281 -10.78 -8.15 -21.37
N TYR A 282 -9.95 -7.30 -21.95
CA TYR A 282 -8.51 -7.49 -22.00
C TYR A 282 -7.79 -6.15 -22.04
N LYS A 283 -6.60 -6.13 -21.46
CA LYS A 283 -5.70 -4.99 -21.46
C LYS A 283 -4.27 -5.46 -21.60
N ILE A 284 -3.50 -4.83 -22.46
CA ILE A 284 -2.05 -5.01 -22.59
C ILE A 284 -1.43 -3.63 -22.55
N LYS A 285 -0.44 -3.48 -21.68
CA LYS A 285 0.30 -2.23 -21.49
C LYS A 285 1.78 -2.53 -21.62
N ALA A 286 2.50 -1.71 -22.38
CA ALA A 286 3.94 -1.81 -22.56
C ALA A 286 4.58 -0.43 -22.39
N GLY A 287 5.54 -0.33 -21.51
CA GLY A 287 6.31 0.87 -21.20
C GLY A 287 7.78 0.67 -21.48
N PHE A 288 8.42 1.74 -21.93
CA PHE A 288 9.86 1.83 -22.11
C PHE A 288 10.31 3.22 -21.67
N SER A 289 11.41 3.30 -20.93
CA SER A 289 11.96 4.58 -20.52
C SER A 289 13.47 4.52 -20.34
N ASN A 290 14.09 5.65 -20.59
CA ASN A 290 15.50 5.91 -20.28
C ASN A 290 15.57 6.75 -19.00
N GLN A 291 16.60 6.51 -18.21
CA GLN A 291 16.85 7.20 -16.95
C GLN A 291 18.19 7.93 -17.04
N ASP A 292 18.24 9.18 -16.57
CA ASP A 292 19.51 9.90 -16.43
C ASP A 292 20.43 9.12 -15.46
N GLU A 293 21.72 9.20 -15.67
CA GLU A 293 22.75 8.54 -14.85
C GLU A 293 22.75 7.00 -14.91
N SER A 294 22.05 6.40 -15.86
CA SER A 294 22.06 4.97 -16.12
C SER A 294 22.50 4.69 -17.56
N ASP A 295 23.29 3.63 -17.73
CA ASP A 295 23.70 3.14 -19.07
C ASP A 295 22.63 2.17 -19.64
N ASP A 296 21.69 1.69 -18.80
CA ASP A 296 20.63 0.75 -19.15
C ASP A 296 19.25 1.40 -19.21
N ASP A 297 18.29 0.71 -19.83
CA ASP A 297 16.92 1.18 -20.05
C ASP A 297 15.93 0.43 -19.14
N ASN A 298 14.83 1.09 -18.81
CA ASN A 298 13.70 0.47 -18.09
C ASN A 298 12.67 -0.05 -19.07
N TYR A 299 12.05 -1.20 -18.77
CA TYR A 299 10.92 -1.70 -19.53
C TYR A 299 9.88 -2.36 -18.63
N ARG A 300 8.63 -2.27 -19.05
CA ARG A 300 7.50 -2.89 -18.37
C ARG A 300 6.52 -3.47 -19.38
N VAL A 301 5.97 -4.63 -19.04
CA VAL A 301 4.85 -5.25 -19.77
C VAL A 301 3.83 -5.77 -18.79
N GLU A 302 2.58 -5.40 -19.00
CA GLU A 302 1.44 -5.81 -18.17
C GLU A 302 0.34 -6.32 -19.07
N GLY A 303 -0.33 -7.38 -18.66
CA GLY A 303 -1.42 -7.98 -19.42
C GLY A 303 -2.54 -8.48 -18.52
N MET A 304 -3.81 -8.21 -18.90
CA MET A 304 -4.99 -8.70 -18.22
C MET A 304 -5.96 -9.30 -19.25
N LEU A 305 -6.65 -10.37 -18.85
CA LEU A 305 -7.73 -11.01 -19.59
C LEU A 305 -8.85 -11.41 -18.62
N ASN A 306 -10.05 -10.87 -18.81
CA ASN A 306 -11.26 -11.31 -18.15
C ASN A 306 -12.10 -12.13 -19.14
N MET A 307 -12.45 -13.35 -18.78
CA MET A 307 -13.17 -14.27 -19.65
C MET A 307 -14.41 -14.83 -18.94
N PRO A 308 -15.61 -14.42 -19.34
CA PRO A 308 -16.84 -15.05 -18.91
C PRO A 308 -16.99 -16.47 -19.51
N ILE A 309 -17.46 -17.40 -18.70
CA ILE A 309 -17.66 -18.80 -19.11
C ILE A 309 -19.11 -19.20 -18.77
N GLY A 310 -20.00 -19.08 -19.75
CA GLY A 310 -21.44 -19.18 -19.50
C GLY A 310 -21.95 -18.01 -18.66
N ASP A 311 -23.11 -18.19 -18.01
CA ASP A 311 -23.86 -17.10 -17.35
C ASP A 311 -23.47 -16.91 -15.90
N ASN A 312 -22.71 -17.84 -15.31
CA ASN A 312 -22.49 -17.89 -13.87
C ASN A 312 -21.05 -18.17 -13.44
N PHE A 313 -20.11 -18.09 -14.37
CA PHE A 313 -18.70 -18.30 -14.05
C PHE A 313 -17.81 -17.37 -14.87
N ALA A 314 -16.78 -16.84 -14.28
CA ALA A 314 -15.78 -16.03 -14.97
C ALA A 314 -14.38 -16.28 -14.40
N VAL A 315 -13.39 -16.07 -15.25
CA VAL A 315 -11.97 -16.14 -14.90
C VAL A 315 -11.29 -14.83 -15.29
N ARG A 316 -10.46 -14.31 -14.41
CA ARG A 316 -9.61 -13.14 -14.66
C ARG A 316 -8.16 -13.51 -14.41
N LEU A 317 -7.33 -13.26 -15.42
CA LEU A 317 -5.90 -13.48 -15.40
C LEU A 317 -5.19 -12.13 -15.56
N SER A 318 -4.23 -11.81 -14.72
CA SER A 318 -3.29 -10.71 -14.93
C SER A 318 -1.86 -11.19 -14.73
N ALA A 319 -0.92 -10.59 -15.48
CA ALA A 319 0.51 -10.87 -15.38
C ALA A 319 1.30 -9.61 -15.70
N PHE A 320 2.46 -9.48 -15.09
CA PHE A 320 3.32 -8.32 -15.25
C PHE A 320 4.79 -8.69 -15.19
N THR A 321 5.61 -7.83 -15.78
CA THR A 321 7.06 -7.76 -15.57
C THR A 321 7.47 -6.28 -15.61
N ASP A 322 8.30 -5.86 -14.65
CA ASP A 322 8.83 -4.51 -14.52
C ASP A 322 10.32 -4.59 -14.22
N VAL A 323 11.12 -4.06 -15.12
CA VAL A 323 12.58 -4.00 -14.99
C VAL A 323 13.02 -2.54 -14.98
N GLN A 324 13.68 -2.16 -13.91
CA GLN A 324 14.15 -0.79 -13.69
C GLN A 324 15.68 -0.82 -13.54
N ALA A 325 16.35 -0.11 -14.41
CA ALA A 325 17.79 0.02 -14.41
C ALA A 325 18.30 0.70 -13.14
N GLY A 326 19.49 0.33 -12.72
CA GLY A 326 20.22 1.03 -11.67
C GLY A 326 20.74 2.39 -12.13
N TRP A 327 21.26 3.19 -11.20
CA TRP A 327 21.90 4.49 -11.46
C TRP A 327 23.02 4.83 -10.48
N ILE A 328 23.40 3.89 -9.62
CA ILE A 328 24.47 4.07 -8.65
C ILE A 328 25.68 3.25 -9.09
N ASP A 329 26.84 3.90 -9.17
CA ASP A 329 28.09 3.27 -9.55
C ASP A 329 28.89 2.87 -8.33
N LYS A 330 29.42 1.65 -8.30
CA LYS A 330 30.38 1.19 -7.28
C LYS A 330 31.79 1.53 -7.73
N THR A 331 32.35 2.58 -7.16
CA THR A 331 33.59 3.20 -7.64
C THR A 331 34.87 2.71 -6.96
N ASN A 332 34.76 1.99 -5.86
CA ASN A 332 35.90 1.44 -5.11
C ASN A 332 36.36 0.07 -5.61
N VAL A 333 35.82 -0.42 -6.69
CA VAL A 333 36.23 -1.67 -7.37
C VAL A 333 36.84 -1.39 -8.73
N THR A 334 37.67 -2.31 -9.24
CA THR A 334 38.30 -2.15 -10.55
C THR A 334 38.10 -3.41 -11.39
N PRO A 335 37.39 -3.33 -12.56
CA PRO A 335 36.77 -2.13 -13.11
C PRO A 335 35.61 -1.59 -12.25
N ILE A 336 35.23 -0.32 -12.42
CA ILE A 336 34.01 0.26 -11.79
C ILE A 336 32.81 -0.57 -12.22
N GLU A 337 32.03 -1.00 -11.24
CA GLU A 337 30.71 -1.63 -11.49
C GLU A 337 29.66 -0.52 -11.58
N LYS A 338 28.94 -0.49 -12.71
CA LYS A 338 27.95 0.53 -12.98
C LYS A 338 26.54 0.04 -12.68
N ASP A 339 25.67 0.99 -12.38
CA ASP A 339 24.22 0.78 -12.29
C ASP A 339 23.82 -0.36 -11.33
N ILE A 340 24.53 -0.47 -10.18
CA ILE A 340 24.45 -1.63 -9.27
C ILE A 340 23.11 -1.80 -8.54
N ASN A 341 22.19 -0.84 -8.62
CA ASN A 341 20.93 -0.83 -7.86
C ASN A 341 19.72 -1.07 -8.76
N SER A 342 19.80 -2.06 -9.62
CA SER A 342 18.69 -2.49 -10.47
C SER A 342 17.54 -3.13 -9.65
N TYR A 343 16.35 -3.11 -10.24
CA TYR A 343 15.13 -3.69 -9.67
C TYR A 343 14.40 -4.47 -10.75
N GLU A 344 13.98 -5.69 -10.43
CA GLU A 344 13.15 -6.52 -11.28
C GLU A 344 11.96 -7.06 -10.47
N SER A 345 10.78 -7.02 -11.06
CA SER A 345 9.59 -7.62 -10.47
C SER A 345 8.74 -8.26 -11.55
N ASP A 346 8.35 -9.48 -11.32
CA ASP A 346 7.45 -10.22 -12.18
C ASP A 346 6.43 -11.00 -11.37
N GLY A 347 5.30 -11.30 -11.97
CA GLY A 347 4.26 -12.04 -11.28
C GLY A 347 2.94 -12.11 -12.04
N GLY A 348 1.95 -12.65 -11.36
CA GLY A 348 0.62 -12.77 -11.93
C GLY A 348 -0.44 -13.16 -10.91
N ARG A 349 -1.67 -12.92 -11.31
CA ARG A 349 -2.86 -13.24 -10.51
C ARG A 349 -3.86 -14.00 -11.38
N LEU A 350 -4.36 -15.10 -10.84
CA LEU A 350 -5.47 -15.86 -11.39
C LEU A 350 -6.64 -15.83 -10.41
N ALA A 351 -7.75 -15.28 -10.81
CA ALA A 351 -8.99 -15.30 -10.04
C ALA A 351 -10.10 -16.00 -10.82
N ALA A 352 -10.87 -16.84 -10.13
CA ALA A 352 -12.03 -17.52 -10.68
C ALA A 352 -13.24 -17.26 -9.80
N ARG A 353 -14.36 -16.81 -10.36
CA ARG A 353 -15.57 -16.48 -9.62
C ARG A 353 -16.76 -17.24 -10.15
N TRP A 354 -17.49 -17.86 -9.25
CA TRP A 354 -18.66 -18.67 -9.53
C TRP A 354 -19.90 -18.14 -8.80
N TRP A 355 -20.85 -17.66 -9.53
CA TRP A 355 -22.19 -17.30 -9.05
C TRP A 355 -23.04 -18.58 -9.04
N VAL A 356 -22.96 -19.35 -7.93
CA VAL A 356 -23.64 -20.65 -7.79
C VAL A 356 -25.16 -20.49 -7.97
N ASN A 357 -25.69 -19.41 -7.40
CA ASN A 357 -27.05 -18.93 -7.53
C ASN A 357 -27.12 -17.45 -7.09
N ASP A 358 -28.31 -16.87 -7.04
CA ASP A 358 -28.54 -15.47 -6.66
C ASP A 358 -28.09 -15.11 -5.23
N LYS A 359 -27.79 -16.11 -4.40
CA LYS A 359 -27.42 -15.92 -2.99
C LYS A 359 -26.01 -16.35 -2.66
N LEU A 360 -25.40 -17.19 -3.45
CA LEU A 360 -24.08 -17.77 -3.17
C LEU A 360 -23.10 -17.46 -4.29
N THR A 361 -22.05 -16.76 -3.92
CA THR A 361 -20.89 -16.52 -4.79
C THR A 361 -19.65 -17.15 -4.15
N ILE A 362 -18.81 -17.79 -4.94
CA ILE A 362 -17.53 -18.37 -4.54
C ILE A 362 -16.45 -17.76 -5.41
N GLN A 363 -15.37 -17.31 -4.82
CA GLN A 363 -14.20 -16.81 -5.53
C GLN A 363 -12.93 -17.47 -5.03
N GLY A 364 -12.12 -18.01 -5.92
CA GLY A 364 -10.77 -18.47 -5.64
C GLY A 364 -9.76 -17.56 -6.33
N THR A 365 -8.68 -17.20 -5.64
CA THR A 365 -7.61 -16.37 -6.18
C THR A 365 -6.25 -16.99 -5.83
N ILE A 366 -5.34 -16.96 -6.79
CA ILE A 366 -3.92 -17.25 -6.60
C ILE A 366 -3.17 -16.00 -7.09
N PHE A 367 -2.28 -15.50 -6.27
CA PHE A 367 -1.40 -14.39 -6.61
C PHE A 367 0.04 -14.80 -6.31
N ASP A 368 0.91 -14.65 -7.28
CA ASP A 368 2.31 -15.01 -7.22
C ASP A 368 3.15 -13.84 -7.71
N ALA A 369 4.22 -13.51 -6.98
CA ALA A 369 5.14 -12.46 -7.38
C ALA A 369 6.57 -12.73 -6.89
N ASN A 370 7.52 -12.35 -7.72
CA ASN A 370 8.93 -12.34 -7.46
C ASN A 370 9.45 -10.89 -7.57
N ILE A 371 10.24 -10.47 -6.59
CA ILE A 371 10.85 -9.14 -6.54
C ILE A 371 12.33 -9.34 -6.26
N GLU A 372 13.17 -8.86 -7.16
CA GLU A 372 14.61 -8.94 -7.03
C GLU A 372 15.25 -7.55 -7.16
N THR A 373 16.22 -7.30 -6.30
CA THR A 373 16.97 -6.06 -6.32
C THR A 373 18.44 -6.39 -6.17
N GLU A 374 19.25 -5.85 -7.05
CA GLU A 374 20.69 -5.97 -6.97
C GLU A 374 21.29 -4.69 -6.39
N GLY A 375 22.41 -4.84 -5.68
CA GLY A 375 23.17 -3.73 -5.16
C GLY A 375 22.48 -2.94 -4.05
N SER A 376 22.98 -1.75 -3.80
CA SER A 376 22.52 -0.84 -2.74
C SER A 376 22.01 0.46 -3.33
N VAL A 377 20.84 0.89 -2.88
CA VAL A 377 20.32 2.25 -3.20
C VAL A 377 21.00 3.36 -2.41
N VAL A 378 21.92 3.01 -1.53
CA VAL A 378 22.65 3.95 -0.71
C VAL A 378 23.88 4.46 -1.47
N SER A 379 23.94 5.75 -1.71
CA SER A 379 25.13 6.41 -2.19
C SER A 379 26.05 6.76 -1.01
N GLN A 380 27.29 6.27 -1.06
CA GLN A 380 28.30 6.54 -0.07
C GLN A 380 29.65 6.72 -0.75
N SER A 381 30.30 7.83 -0.50
CA SER A 381 31.70 7.98 -0.81
C SER A 381 32.39 8.89 0.22
N ILE A 382 33.71 8.72 0.39
CA ILE A 382 34.52 9.62 1.20
C ILE A 382 35.72 10.09 0.33
N PRO A 383 35.79 11.38 -0.05
CA PRO A 383 34.75 12.38 0.10
C PRO A 383 33.48 12.00 -0.66
N TYR A 384 32.34 12.48 -0.14
CA TYR A 384 31.04 12.18 -0.71
C TYR A 384 30.95 12.63 -2.18
N VAL A 385 30.56 11.73 -3.04
CA VAL A 385 30.28 11.99 -4.47
C VAL A 385 28.89 11.43 -4.76
N ASP A 386 28.04 12.25 -5.37
CA ASP A 386 26.67 11.89 -5.68
C ASP A 386 26.63 10.62 -6.56
N ASN A 387 25.62 9.76 -6.28
CA ASN A 387 25.36 8.54 -7.02
C ASN A 387 26.56 7.58 -7.16
N GLN A 388 27.44 7.59 -6.19
CA GLN A 388 28.53 6.65 -6.10
C GLN A 388 28.48 5.85 -4.80
N ASN A 389 28.63 4.54 -4.90
CA ASN A 389 28.78 3.66 -3.77
C ASN A 389 30.25 3.36 -3.52
N GLY A 390 30.80 3.90 -2.43
CA GLY A 390 32.17 3.66 -1.98
C GLY A 390 32.29 2.57 -0.91
N ARG A 391 31.22 1.76 -0.71
CA ARG A 391 31.23 0.67 0.26
C ARG A 391 32.23 -0.41 -0.12
N LEU A 392 32.58 -1.24 0.85
CA LEU A 392 33.68 -2.18 0.78
C LEU A 392 33.59 -3.14 -0.42
N PRO A 393 34.71 -3.42 -1.12
CA PRO A 393 34.73 -4.36 -2.24
C PRO A 393 34.47 -5.78 -1.77
N GLY A 394 33.81 -6.58 -2.60
CA GLY A 394 33.63 -8.01 -2.43
C GLY A 394 32.30 -8.46 -1.84
N VAL A 395 31.42 -7.53 -1.44
CA VAL A 395 30.03 -7.82 -1.09
C VAL A 395 29.13 -7.17 -2.14
N ILE A 396 28.26 -7.93 -2.73
CA ILE A 396 27.20 -7.45 -3.61
C ILE A 396 25.90 -7.59 -2.80
N PRO A 397 25.37 -6.49 -2.26
CA PRO A 397 24.06 -6.53 -1.63
C PRO A 397 23.02 -6.98 -2.64
N PHE A 398 22.07 -7.79 -2.20
CA PHE A 398 20.89 -8.12 -2.99
C PHE A 398 19.72 -8.36 -2.06
N SER A 399 18.52 -8.32 -2.60
CA SER A 399 17.34 -8.81 -1.92
C SER A 399 16.44 -9.48 -2.94
N LYS A 400 16.01 -10.68 -2.62
CA LYS A 400 15.05 -11.44 -3.40
C LYS A 400 13.89 -11.80 -2.50
N GLN A 401 12.67 -11.53 -2.98
CA GLN A 401 11.44 -11.91 -2.32
C GLN A 401 10.56 -12.67 -3.31
N GLU A 402 10.12 -13.82 -2.90
CA GLU A 402 9.12 -14.62 -3.61
C GLU A 402 7.92 -14.77 -2.68
N PHE A 403 6.71 -14.54 -3.17
CA PHE A 403 5.54 -14.82 -2.39
C PHE A 403 4.39 -15.38 -3.22
N THR A 404 3.63 -16.26 -2.62
CA THR A 404 2.41 -16.82 -3.20
C THR A 404 1.27 -16.72 -2.20
N LEU A 405 0.15 -16.14 -2.64
CA LEU A 405 -1.08 -16.02 -1.86
C LEU A 405 -2.18 -16.85 -2.50
N TYR A 406 -2.78 -17.73 -1.74
CA TYR A 406 -4.00 -18.45 -2.05
C TYR A 406 -5.15 -17.88 -1.23
N ASN A 407 -6.25 -17.52 -1.87
CA ASN A 407 -7.43 -17.01 -1.19
C ASN A 407 -8.69 -17.71 -1.71
N LEU A 408 -9.57 -18.11 -0.80
CA LEU A 408 -10.88 -18.67 -1.10
C LEU A 408 -11.94 -17.90 -0.31
N ARG A 409 -12.86 -17.29 -1.03
CA ARG A 409 -13.94 -16.49 -0.47
C ARG A 409 -15.30 -17.05 -0.82
N PHE A 410 -16.21 -17.10 0.17
CA PHE A 410 -17.60 -17.45 0.04
C PHE A 410 -18.45 -16.28 0.52
N ASP A 411 -19.36 -15.80 -0.30
CA ASP A 411 -20.36 -14.81 0.08
C ASP A 411 -21.74 -15.41 -0.03
N TYR A 412 -22.52 -15.39 1.06
CA TYR A 412 -23.88 -15.89 1.09
C TYR A 412 -24.87 -14.82 1.60
N ASP A 413 -25.83 -14.48 0.76
CA ASP A 413 -26.88 -13.51 1.09
C ASP A 413 -28.06 -14.18 1.77
N PHE A 414 -28.24 -13.91 3.08
CA PHE A 414 -29.39 -14.33 3.89
C PHE A 414 -30.61 -13.41 3.75
N SER A 415 -30.57 -12.36 2.94
CA SER A 415 -31.54 -11.28 2.85
C SER A 415 -31.53 -10.27 4.01
N TRP A 416 -31.26 -10.71 5.22
CA TRP A 416 -31.11 -9.85 6.42
C TRP A 416 -29.65 -9.54 6.76
N ALA A 417 -28.73 -10.37 6.26
CA ALA A 417 -27.30 -10.19 6.40
C ALA A 417 -26.56 -10.92 5.27
N THR A 418 -25.35 -10.45 4.93
CA THR A 418 -24.39 -11.13 4.09
C THR A 418 -23.38 -11.83 4.98
N PHE A 419 -23.22 -13.11 4.82
CA PHE A 419 -22.17 -13.91 5.42
C PHE A 419 -20.99 -14.00 4.46
N THR A 420 -19.81 -13.64 4.91
CA THR A 420 -18.56 -13.83 4.19
C THR A 420 -17.66 -14.78 4.98
N SER A 421 -17.10 -15.77 4.30
CA SER A 421 -16.01 -16.59 4.82
C SER A 421 -14.80 -16.40 3.90
N THR A 422 -13.70 -15.97 4.46
CA THR A 422 -12.43 -15.81 3.74
C THR A 422 -11.38 -16.72 4.36
N THR A 423 -10.80 -17.59 3.55
CA THR A 423 -9.67 -18.46 3.92
C THR A 423 -8.49 -18.06 3.06
N SER A 424 -7.37 -17.74 3.68
CA SER A 424 -6.14 -17.40 2.97
C SER A 424 -4.99 -18.23 3.47
N TYR A 425 -4.10 -18.60 2.56
CA TYR A 425 -2.81 -19.18 2.88
C TYR A 425 -1.74 -18.42 2.09
N TYR A 426 -0.68 -18.05 2.76
CA TYR A 426 0.36 -17.20 2.23
C TYR A 426 1.73 -17.79 2.54
N GLU A 427 2.55 -17.91 1.52
CA GLU A 427 3.96 -18.32 1.60
C GLU A 427 4.83 -17.17 1.11
N ARG A 428 5.91 -16.88 1.81
CA ARG A 428 6.89 -15.89 1.42
C ARG A 428 8.28 -16.37 1.78
N GLU A 429 9.17 -16.29 0.81
CA GLU A 429 10.60 -16.49 0.97
C GLU A 429 11.32 -15.17 0.71
N GLN A 430 12.16 -14.74 1.64
CA GLN A 430 12.98 -13.54 1.50
C GLN A 430 14.44 -13.89 1.78
N ASN A 431 15.29 -13.64 0.78
CA ASN A 431 16.73 -13.81 0.87
C ASN A 431 17.41 -12.47 0.61
N GLN A 432 18.23 -12.01 1.55
CA GLN A 432 18.90 -10.71 1.41
C GLN A 432 20.32 -10.72 1.96
N ILE A 433 21.19 -9.95 1.31
CA ILE A 433 22.51 -9.57 1.84
C ILE A 433 22.48 -8.05 2.09
N ILE A 434 22.71 -7.68 3.33
CA ILE A 434 22.78 -6.28 3.76
C ILE A 434 24.25 -5.96 4.02
N GLU A 435 24.80 -5.02 3.26
CA GLU A 435 26.17 -4.52 3.46
C GLU A 435 26.14 -3.40 4.53
N PHE A 436 27.02 -3.51 5.51
CA PHE A 436 27.15 -2.48 6.55
C PHE A 436 28.17 -1.41 6.16
N PRO A 437 28.00 -0.17 6.70
CA PRO A 437 28.98 0.88 6.54
C PRO A 437 30.37 0.48 7.00
N ALA A 438 31.39 1.04 6.38
CA ALA A 438 32.79 0.78 6.72
C ALA A 438 33.11 1.03 8.20
N ALA A 439 32.42 1.99 8.85
CA ALA A 439 32.59 2.27 10.26
C ALA A 439 32.16 1.11 11.17
N VAL A 440 31.04 0.43 10.81
CA VAL A 440 30.58 -0.76 11.52
C VAL A 440 31.56 -1.91 11.34
N SER A 441 32.04 -2.09 10.12
CA SER A 441 33.07 -3.11 9.81
C SER A 441 34.35 -2.87 10.64
N LEU A 442 34.77 -1.61 10.78
CA LEU A 442 35.94 -1.27 11.61
C LEU A 442 35.74 -1.53 13.11
N PHE A 443 34.53 -1.31 13.61
CA PHE A 443 34.20 -1.61 15.01
C PHE A 443 34.28 -3.13 15.27
N PHE A 444 33.72 -3.92 14.40
CA PHE A 444 33.78 -5.38 14.51
C PHE A 444 35.19 -5.91 14.28
N ASP A 445 35.98 -5.37 13.36
CA ASP A 445 37.38 -5.73 13.17
C ASP A 445 38.22 -5.46 14.45
N GLY A 446 37.96 -4.36 15.12
CA GLY A 446 38.59 -4.05 16.42
C GLY A 446 38.20 -5.04 17.51
N LEU A 447 36.90 -5.40 17.57
CA LEU A 447 36.39 -6.36 18.53
C LEU A 447 36.98 -7.75 18.30
N VAL A 448 36.99 -8.20 17.04
CA VAL A 448 37.56 -9.48 16.63
C VAL A 448 39.04 -9.54 16.88
N GLY A 449 39.80 -8.50 16.52
CA GLY A 449 41.23 -8.41 16.78
C GLY A 449 41.52 -8.58 18.29
N THR A 450 40.63 -8.08 19.13
CA THR A 450 40.73 -8.17 20.59
C THR A 450 40.47 -9.58 21.12
N PHE A 451 39.41 -10.24 20.64
CA PHE A 451 39.05 -11.58 21.11
C PHE A 451 39.93 -12.71 20.55
N LEU A 452 40.40 -12.56 19.32
CA LEU A 452 41.19 -13.60 18.66
C LEU A 452 42.69 -13.49 18.92
N ASN A 453 43.18 -12.38 19.43
CA ASN A 453 44.60 -12.25 19.81
C ASN A 453 44.76 -11.71 21.22
N PRO A 454 44.59 -12.59 22.24
CA PRO A 454 44.76 -12.20 23.65
C PRO A 454 46.16 -11.70 24.01
N SER A 455 47.14 -11.86 23.11
CA SER A 455 48.48 -11.29 23.26
C SER A 455 48.57 -9.80 22.86
N ILE A 456 47.54 -9.29 22.15
CA ILE A 456 47.37 -7.86 21.91
C ILE A 456 46.38 -7.37 22.95
N GLY A 457 46.82 -7.27 24.23
CA GLY A 457 45.97 -6.78 25.32
C GLY A 457 45.39 -5.41 24.96
N MET A 458 44.08 -5.24 25.16
CA MET A 458 43.52 -3.90 25.15
C MET A 458 44.27 -3.05 26.17
N PRO A 459 44.69 -1.83 25.85
CA PRO A 459 45.15 -0.88 26.88
C PRO A 459 43.99 -0.67 27.85
N GLY A 460 44.31 -0.75 29.14
CA GLY A 460 43.36 -0.47 30.19
C GLY A 460 42.82 0.95 30.04
N PRO A 461 41.69 1.32 30.71
CA PRO A 461 41.11 2.65 30.66
C PRO A 461 42.20 3.70 31.03
N GLY A 462 42.67 4.44 30.02
CA GLY A 462 43.69 5.47 30.17
C GLY A 462 45.05 5.17 29.53
N GLU A 463 45.29 3.97 28.97
CA GLU A 463 46.52 3.67 28.23
C GLU A 463 46.20 3.64 26.71
N ALA A 464 46.54 4.72 26.05
CA ALA A 464 46.50 4.78 24.58
C ALA A 464 47.65 3.96 23.99
N GLY A 465 47.47 2.63 23.86
CA GLY A 465 48.33 1.79 23.01
C GLY A 465 47.97 1.95 21.55
N PRO A 466 48.89 1.79 20.60
CA PRO A 466 48.53 1.86 19.18
C PRO A 466 47.62 0.69 18.83
N ILE A 467 46.35 0.93 18.74
CA ILE A 467 45.46 0.07 17.94
C ILE A 467 46.05 0.14 16.52
N PRO A 468 46.35 -0.99 15.87
CA PRO A 468 47.02 -1.00 14.56
C PRO A 468 46.29 -0.16 13.49
N CYS A 469 44.98 0.11 13.66
CA CYS A 469 44.22 1.03 12.85
C CYS A 469 43.51 1.99 13.80
N ASN A 470 44.14 3.07 14.22
CA ASN A 470 43.59 4.04 15.15
C ASN A 470 42.45 4.84 14.53
N PRO A 471 41.24 4.90 15.11
CA PRO A 471 40.10 5.67 14.59
C PRO A 471 40.28 7.20 14.61
N GLY A 472 41.19 7.76 15.47
CA GLY A 472 41.62 9.17 15.35
C GLY A 472 42.37 9.42 14.05
N VAL A 473 42.59 8.41 13.26
CA VAL A 473 43.21 8.35 11.95
C VAL A 473 42.19 8.10 10.83
N GLN A 474 40.91 8.33 11.09
CA GLN A 474 39.89 8.22 10.03
C GLN A 474 40.34 8.96 8.75
N ASP A 475 40.86 10.17 8.91
CA ASP A 475 41.41 10.93 7.77
C ASP A 475 42.72 10.35 7.21
N ALA A 476 43.56 9.73 8.01
CA ALA A 476 44.82 9.14 7.58
C ALA A 476 44.61 7.74 6.96
N PHE A 477 43.64 6.98 7.44
CA PHE A 477 43.26 5.69 6.87
C PHE A 477 42.63 5.86 5.47
N LEU A 478 41.76 6.86 5.34
CA LEU A 478 41.14 7.22 4.06
C LEU A 478 42.12 7.82 3.07
N SER A 479 43.19 8.44 3.56
CA SER A 479 44.27 8.98 2.72
C SER A 479 45.39 7.98 2.38
N ASN A 480 45.50 6.89 3.13
CA ASN A 480 46.53 5.84 2.89
C ASN A 480 46.09 4.46 3.40
N PRO A 481 45.33 3.71 2.62
CA PRO A 481 44.89 2.35 2.98
C PRO A 481 46.04 1.36 3.26
N ALA A 482 47.24 1.64 2.78
CA ALA A 482 48.42 0.81 3.00
C ALA A 482 49.05 0.97 4.42
N ALA A 483 48.55 1.91 5.21
CA ALA A 483 49.03 2.15 6.59
C ALA A 483 48.42 1.19 7.62
N CYS A 484 47.52 0.32 7.24
CA CYS A 484 46.94 -0.71 8.12
C CYS A 484 47.87 -1.97 8.15
N PRO A 485 48.23 -2.50 9.31
CA PRO A 485 49.22 -3.58 9.42
C PRO A 485 48.77 -4.96 8.93
N TYR A 486 47.53 -5.06 8.44
CA TYR A 486 47.04 -6.27 7.77
C TYR A 486 47.58 -6.43 6.33
N GLY A 487 48.75 -5.86 6.05
CA GLY A 487 49.75 -6.17 5.03
C GLY A 487 49.24 -6.36 3.59
N ASP A 488 50.02 -5.96 2.63
CA ASP A 488 49.91 -6.25 1.20
C ASP A 488 48.80 -5.50 0.45
N GLY A 489 48.52 -4.21 0.78
CA GLY A 489 47.49 -3.42 0.08
C GLY A 489 46.11 -3.95 0.31
N GLY A 490 45.92 -4.66 1.43
CA GLY A 490 44.67 -5.32 1.77
C GLY A 490 43.61 -4.33 2.12
N SER A 491 42.54 -4.32 1.33
CA SER A 491 41.27 -3.77 1.70
C SER A 491 40.76 -4.43 2.98
N LEU A 492 40.12 -3.64 3.83
CA LEU A 492 39.36 -4.13 4.97
C LEU A 492 38.34 -5.17 4.52
N ALA A 493 38.16 -6.19 5.36
CA ALA A 493 37.06 -7.11 5.17
C ALA A 493 35.71 -6.31 5.27
N GLY A 494 34.84 -6.45 4.29
CA GLY A 494 33.50 -5.91 4.38
C GLY A 494 32.69 -6.72 5.40
N PHE A 495 31.81 -6.06 6.13
CA PHE A 495 30.86 -6.71 7.02
C PHE A 495 29.50 -6.69 6.36
N ALA A 496 28.87 -7.87 6.24
CA ALA A 496 27.53 -8.01 5.68
C ALA A 496 26.72 -8.99 6.52
N SER A 497 25.44 -8.78 6.60
CA SER A 497 24.48 -9.73 7.16
C SER A 497 23.75 -10.44 6.04
N VAL A 498 23.71 -11.77 6.10
CA VAL A 498 22.80 -12.58 5.29
C VAL A 498 21.59 -12.87 6.13
N VAL A 499 20.43 -12.58 5.61
CA VAL A 499 19.16 -12.81 6.28
C VAL A 499 18.26 -13.59 5.32
N ASN A 500 17.81 -14.75 5.78
CA ASN A 500 16.80 -15.55 5.10
C ASN A 500 15.59 -15.63 6.01
N ILE A 501 14.43 -15.37 5.47
CA ILE A 501 13.16 -15.38 6.19
C ILE A 501 12.16 -16.16 5.35
N ASP A 502 11.67 -17.24 5.92
CA ASP A 502 10.57 -18.02 5.36
C ASP A 502 9.34 -17.77 6.21
N THR A 503 8.24 -17.36 5.59
CA THR A 503 6.99 -17.06 6.28
C THR A 503 5.88 -17.91 5.71
N GLU A 504 5.19 -18.63 6.59
CA GLU A 504 3.94 -19.32 6.28
C GLU A 504 2.82 -18.73 7.14
N ARG A 505 1.70 -18.40 6.51
CA ARG A 505 0.56 -17.81 7.22
C ARG A 505 -0.74 -18.39 6.75
N PHE A 506 -1.57 -18.79 7.70
CA PHE A 506 -2.95 -19.15 7.48
C PHE A 506 -3.87 -18.14 8.13
N VAL A 507 -4.91 -17.70 7.41
CA VAL A 507 -5.92 -16.77 7.92
C VAL A 507 -7.30 -17.31 7.61
N GLN A 508 -8.18 -17.27 8.63
CA GLN A 508 -9.60 -17.56 8.48
C GLN A 508 -10.42 -16.45 9.08
N GLU A 509 -11.29 -15.84 8.30
CA GLU A 509 -12.26 -14.89 8.78
C GLU A 509 -13.68 -15.34 8.48
N PHE A 510 -14.57 -15.21 9.45
CA PHE A 510 -16.02 -15.32 9.29
C PHE A 510 -16.65 -13.98 9.67
N ARG A 511 -17.41 -13.42 8.76
CA ARG A 511 -17.99 -12.09 8.92
C ARG A 511 -19.46 -12.10 8.53
N LEU A 512 -20.29 -11.42 9.32
CA LEU A 512 -21.67 -11.12 9.04
C LEU A 512 -21.85 -9.62 8.96
N VAL A 513 -22.46 -9.14 7.90
CA VAL A 513 -22.79 -7.74 7.68
C VAL A 513 -24.29 -7.61 7.46
N SER A 514 -24.98 -6.79 8.24
CA SER A 514 -26.44 -6.64 8.12
C SER A 514 -26.82 -6.01 6.77
N ASN A 515 -27.88 -6.55 6.13
CA ASN A 515 -28.51 -5.99 4.92
C ASN A 515 -29.79 -5.22 5.25
N SER A 516 -29.94 -4.75 6.51
CA SER A 516 -31.15 -4.12 7.01
C SER A 516 -31.30 -2.70 6.49
N ASP A 517 -32.52 -2.37 6.04
CA ASP A 517 -32.96 -1.00 5.77
C ASP A 517 -33.41 -0.29 7.07
N GLY A 518 -33.14 -0.88 8.23
CA GLY A 518 -33.57 -0.39 9.52
C GLY A 518 -32.62 0.62 10.14
N GLN A 519 -32.94 1.07 11.35
CA GLN A 519 -32.11 2.03 12.11
C GLN A 519 -30.80 1.42 12.63
N TRP A 520 -30.63 0.11 12.57
CA TRP A 520 -29.44 -0.59 13.04
C TRP A 520 -28.70 -1.25 11.87
N LEU A 521 -27.47 -0.79 11.65
CA LEU A 521 -26.51 -1.44 10.78
C LEU A 521 -25.46 -2.06 11.68
N TRP A 522 -25.01 -3.28 11.40
CA TRP A 522 -24.02 -3.93 12.24
C TRP A 522 -23.13 -4.87 11.41
N THR A 523 -21.91 -5.01 11.85
CA THR A 523 -20.91 -5.97 11.37
C THR A 523 -20.42 -6.75 12.57
N ALA A 524 -20.26 -8.05 12.44
CA ALA A 524 -19.67 -8.90 13.48
C ALA A 524 -18.81 -9.98 12.81
N GLY A 525 -17.70 -10.33 13.44
CA GLY A 525 -16.81 -11.33 12.87
C GLY A 525 -15.94 -12.04 13.90
N ILE A 526 -15.39 -13.15 13.43
CA ILE A 526 -14.39 -13.96 14.10
C ILE A 526 -13.21 -14.05 13.15
N PHE A 527 -12.04 -13.76 13.66
CA PHE A 527 -10.80 -13.79 12.92
C PHE A 527 -9.83 -14.74 13.62
N TYR A 528 -9.18 -15.59 12.85
CA TYR A 528 -8.10 -16.46 13.30
C TYR A 528 -6.94 -16.36 12.33
N LYS A 529 -5.74 -16.23 12.86
CA LYS A 529 -4.50 -16.22 12.12
C LYS A 529 -3.47 -17.07 12.83
N THR A 530 -2.76 -17.89 12.09
CA THR A 530 -1.48 -18.46 12.52
C THR A 530 -0.39 -18.03 11.55
N ASN A 531 0.76 -17.69 12.07
CA ASN A 531 1.91 -17.21 11.33
C ASN A 531 3.15 -17.91 11.87
N GLU A 532 3.90 -18.54 10.98
CA GLU A 532 5.19 -19.14 11.29
C GLU A 532 6.26 -18.40 10.49
N GLU A 533 7.27 -17.87 11.16
CA GLU A 533 8.41 -17.20 10.55
C GLU A 533 9.71 -17.92 10.96
N ASP A 534 10.35 -18.57 9.99
CA ASP A 534 11.69 -19.16 10.17
C ASP A 534 12.73 -18.10 9.76
N ILE A 535 13.38 -17.52 10.77
CA ILE A 535 14.35 -16.45 10.57
C ILE A 535 15.75 -17.02 10.77
N ASN A 536 16.52 -16.99 9.70
CA ASN A 536 17.92 -17.39 9.69
C ASN A 536 18.77 -16.16 9.34
N ALA A 537 19.27 -15.49 10.37
CA ALA A 537 20.12 -14.32 10.21
C ALA A 537 21.54 -14.65 10.67
N PHE A 538 22.49 -14.63 9.76
CA PHE A 538 23.90 -14.80 10.08
C PHE A 538 24.74 -13.65 9.51
N GLN A 539 25.77 -13.29 10.26
CA GLN A 539 26.68 -12.22 9.85
C GLN A 539 27.85 -12.84 9.11
N MET A 540 28.15 -12.32 7.92
CA MET A 540 29.32 -12.71 7.14
C MET A 540 30.33 -11.56 7.10
N ILE A 541 31.58 -11.89 7.26
CA ILE A 541 32.66 -10.96 6.95
C ILE A 541 33.12 -11.28 5.52
N GLY A 542 32.91 -10.32 4.63
CA GLY A 542 33.38 -10.42 3.26
C GLY A 542 34.89 -10.42 3.27
N MET A 543 35.51 -11.44 2.68
CA MET A 543 36.96 -11.59 2.60
C MET A 543 37.41 -11.50 1.15
N GLN A 544 38.61 -10.96 0.93
CA GLN A 544 39.24 -11.03 -0.37
C GLN A 544 39.49 -12.48 -0.77
N PRO A 545 39.40 -12.83 -2.06
CA PRO A 545 39.71 -14.17 -2.54
C PRO A 545 41.09 -14.65 -2.04
N GLY A 546 41.14 -15.77 -1.34
CA GLY A 546 42.34 -16.37 -0.78
C GLY A 546 42.52 -16.27 0.74
N ARG A 547 41.57 -15.69 1.47
CA ARG A 547 41.57 -15.63 2.95
C ARG A 547 40.39 -16.40 3.58
N GLU A 548 40.17 -17.63 3.19
CA GLU A 548 39.11 -18.50 3.73
C GLU A 548 39.30 -18.90 5.22
N PHE A 549 40.29 -18.31 5.89
CA PHE A 549 40.77 -18.80 7.20
C PHE A 549 39.91 -18.32 8.40
N LEU A 550 39.10 -17.27 8.26
CA LEU A 550 38.32 -16.74 9.40
C LEU A 550 36.88 -17.26 9.45
N GLU A 551 36.37 -17.82 8.36
CA GLU A 551 35.00 -18.36 8.28
C GLU A 551 34.69 -19.38 9.42
N PRO A 552 35.54 -20.35 9.75
CA PRO A 552 35.26 -21.32 10.83
C PRO A 552 35.26 -20.71 12.24
N ILE A 553 35.99 -19.60 12.44
CA ILE A 553 36.13 -18.99 13.77
C ILE A 553 34.93 -18.06 14.02
N PHE A 554 34.51 -17.36 12.98
CA PHE A 554 33.33 -16.48 13.04
C PHE A 554 32.03 -17.28 12.96
N ALA A 555 31.99 -18.35 12.17
CA ALA A 555 30.89 -19.29 12.19
C ALA A 555 30.61 -19.83 13.61
N GLY A 556 31.64 -20.03 14.44
CA GLY A 556 31.49 -20.50 15.81
C GLY A 556 31.08 -19.40 16.81
N LEU A 557 31.30 -18.11 16.49
CA LEU A 557 30.94 -16.98 17.36
C LEU A 557 29.60 -16.35 16.99
N PHE A 558 29.21 -16.42 15.70
CA PHE A 558 28.03 -15.76 15.14
C PHE A 558 27.09 -16.72 14.41
N GLN A 559 27.49 -17.94 14.06
CA GLN A 559 26.61 -19.05 13.71
C GLN A 559 26.20 -19.79 15.00
N ASP A 560 25.62 -19.09 15.93
CA ASP A 560 24.88 -19.78 16.96
C ASP A 560 23.63 -20.37 16.29
N PRO A 561 23.36 -21.68 16.42
CA PRO A 561 22.05 -22.25 16.00
C PRO A 561 20.86 -21.55 16.65
N SER A 562 21.09 -20.74 17.69
CA SER A 562 20.06 -19.87 18.30
C SER A 562 19.73 -18.61 17.50
N ASN A 563 20.47 -18.27 16.41
CA ASN A 563 20.09 -17.25 15.43
C ASN A 563 19.14 -17.79 14.37
N ILE A 564 18.89 -19.11 14.37
CA ILE A 564 17.81 -19.74 13.66
C ILE A 564 16.67 -19.86 14.66
N HIS A 565 15.62 -19.12 14.48
CA HIS A 565 14.47 -19.20 15.36
C HIS A 565 13.21 -19.26 14.52
N VAL A 566 12.28 -20.03 14.98
CA VAL A 566 10.93 -20.11 14.48
C VAL A 566 10.07 -19.33 15.45
N ASP A 567 9.41 -18.32 14.92
CA ASP A 567 8.45 -17.51 15.65
C ASP A 567 7.06 -17.92 15.17
N GLU A 568 6.31 -18.59 16.05
CA GLU A 568 4.91 -18.93 15.82
C GLU A 568 4.03 -17.89 16.50
N GLN A 569 3.07 -17.34 15.79
CA GLN A 569 2.09 -16.42 16.34
C GLN A 569 0.69 -16.88 16.00
N ASP A 570 -0.11 -17.12 17.01
CA ASP A 570 -1.54 -17.39 16.91
C ASP A 570 -2.35 -16.17 17.36
N GLU A 571 -3.32 -15.75 16.58
CA GLU A 571 -4.28 -14.71 16.94
C GLU A 571 -5.69 -15.23 16.80
N LEU A 572 -6.48 -15.13 17.87
CA LEU A 572 -7.93 -15.30 17.85
C LEU A 572 -8.59 -13.99 18.22
N SER A 573 -9.45 -13.48 17.34
CA SER A 573 -10.14 -12.22 17.61
C SER A 573 -11.66 -12.34 17.41
N LEU A 574 -12.39 -11.66 18.28
CA LEU A 574 -13.82 -11.41 18.15
C LEU A 574 -14.03 -9.91 17.99
N TYR A 575 -14.74 -9.50 16.96
CA TYR A 575 -15.00 -8.09 16.73
C TYR A 575 -16.44 -7.82 16.32
N GLY A 576 -16.87 -6.59 16.56
CA GLY A 576 -18.14 -6.14 16.07
C GLY A 576 -18.27 -4.62 16.12
N GLU A 577 -19.08 -4.10 15.22
CA GLU A 577 -19.41 -2.68 15.11
C GLU A 577 -20.90 -2.56 14.85
N ALA A 578 -21.55 -1.59 15.51
CA ALA A 578 -22.96 -1.30 15.30
C ALA A 578 -23.17 0.20 15.13
N THR A 579 -23.87 0.57 14.06
CA THR A 579 -24.28 1.93 13.75
C THR A 579 -25.78 2.07 14.03
N TYR A 580 -26.15 3.05 14.83
CA TYR A 580 -27.52 3.44 15.07
C TYR A 580 -27.85 4.74 14.36
N LEU A 581 -28.75 4.66 13.38
CA LEU A 581 -29.28 5.82 12.67
C LEU A 581 -30.33 6.52 13.57
N ILE A 582 -29.90 7.58 14.28
CA ILE A 582 -30.79 8.31 15.21
C ILE A 582 -31.92 8.97 14.42
N ASN A 583 -31.57 9.58 13.29
CA ASN A 583 -32.47 10.16 12.31
C ASN A 583 -31.72 10.35 10.97
N ASP A 584 -32.32 11.00 9.99
CA ASP A 584 -31.73 11.23 8.66
C ASP A 584 -30.46 12.09 8.68
N HIS A 585 -30.12 12.73 9.81
CA HIS A 585 -29.01 13.65 9.95
C HIS A 585 -27.91 13.16 10.91
N TRP A 586 -28.24 12.26 11.81
CA TRP A 586 -27.31 11.83 12.86
C TRP A 586 -27.22 10.31 12.94
N ASP A 587 -26.03 9.82 12.96
CA ASP A 587 -25.75 8.45 13.31
C ASP A 587 -24.59 8.35 14.33
N ILE A 588 -24.60 7.24 15.04
CA ILE A 588 -23.56 6.91 16.01
C ILE A 588 -23.13 5.45 15.81
N THR A 589 -21.84 5.25 15.70
CA THR A 589 -21.24 3.92 15.56
C THR A 589 -20.40 3.61 16.77
N ALA A 590 -20.57 2.43 17.34
CA ALA A 590 -19.69 1.90 18.38
C ALA A 590 -19.20 0.52 17.98
N GLY A 591 -17.92 0.28 18.16
CA GLY A 591 -17.25 -0.96 17.83
C GLY A 591 -16.25 -1.40 18.89
N VAL A 592 -15.94 -2.68 18.91
CA VAL A 592 -14.92 -3.27 19.77
C VAL A 592 -14.35 -4.53 19.13
N ARG A 593 -13.05 -4.75 19.31
CA ARG A 593 -12.36 -6.00 19.03
C ARG A 593 -11.67 -6.48 20.28
N PHE A 594 -11.76 -7.76 20.53
CA PHE A 594 -10.97 -8.48 21.54
C PHE A 594 -10.04 -9.41 20.79
N SER A 595 -8.75 -9.28 20.98
CA SER A 595 -7.72 -10.10 20.36
C SER A 595 -6.94 -10.80 21.48
N GLN A 596 -6.78 -12.11 21.35
CA GLN A 596 -5.85 -12.92 22.10
C GLN A 596 -4.73 -13.33 21.15
N ILE A 597 -3.50 -13.00 21.50
CA ILE A 597 -2.32 -13.26 20.70
C ILE A 597 -1.34 -14.05 21.54
N GLU A 598 -0.99 -15.23 21.07
CA GLU A 598 0.00 -16.11 21.68
C GLU A 598 1.20 -16.17 20.74
N GLN A 599 2.41 -16.01 21.28
CA GLN A 599 3.64 -16.11 20.51
C GLN A 599 4.58 -17.11 21.16
N ASP A 600 4.97 -18.10 20.39
CA ASP A 600 5.94 -19.11 20.75
C ASP A 600 7.24 -18.91 19.98
N PHE A 601 8.35 -18.97 20.70
CA PHE A 601 9.68 -18.80 20.11
C PHE A 601 10.50 -20.04 20.37
N SER A 602 11.06 -20.64 19.34
CA SER A 602 11.93 -21.82 19.49
C SER A 602 13.10 -21.58 20.45
N ALA A 603 13.48 -20.32 20.57
CA ALA A 603 14.58 -19.88 21.41
C ALA A 603 14.15 -19.44 22.82
N PHE A 604 12.87 -19.16 23.08
CA PHE A 604 12.33 -18.68 24.35
C PHE A 604 11.11 -19.52 24.77
N PRO A 605 11.32 -20.56 25.60
CA PRO A 605 10.28 -21.56 25.89
C PRO A 605 9.03 -21.06 26.61
N ASP A 606 9.09 -19.88 27.24
CA ASP A 606 7.98 -19.33 27.99
C ASP A 606 6.97 -18.55 27.10
N GLY A 607 7.36 -18.24 25.83
CA GLY A 607 6.52 -17.48 24.92
C GLY A 607 6.14 -16.09 25.41
N THR A 608 5.23 -15.42 24.71
CA THR A 608 4.56 -14.19 25.16
C THR A 608 3.08 -14.27 24.84
N ASP A 609 2.24 -13.66 25.66
CA ASP A 609 0.81 -13.56 25.43
C ASP A 609 0.33 -12.12 25.62
N ASP A 610 -0.53 -11.66 24.70
CA ASP A 610 -1.15 -10.33 24.73
C ASP A 610 -2.67 -10.45 24.59
N ASP A 611 -3.41 -9.87 25.54
CA ASP A 611 -4.85 -9.71 25.48
C ASP A 611 -5.18 -8.23 25.21
N VAL A 612 -5.62 -7.91 24.00
CA VAL A 612 -5.84 -6.54 23.56
C VAL A 612 -7.32 -6.26 23.29
N THR A 613 -7.77 -5.08 23.70
CA THR A 613 -9.12 -4.57 23.42
C THR A 613 -9.03 -3.28 22.63
N SER A 614 -9.59 -3.25 21.42
CA SER A 614 -9.58 -2.09 20.55
C SER A 614 -10.97 -1.48 20.36
N PRO A 615 -11.37 -0.48 21.16
CA PRO A 615 -12.63 0.22 21.04
C PRO A 615 -12.64 1.24 19.91
N LYS A 616 -13.85 1.56 19.42
CA LYS A 616 -14.13 2.63 18.46
C LYS A 616 -15.45 3.30 18.79
N LEU A 617 -15.50 4.62 18.63
CA LEU A 617 -16.70 5.42 18.69
C LEU A 617 -16.68 6.45 17.57
N ASN A 618 -17.72 6.48 16.78
CA ASN A 618 -17.90 7.49 15.75
C ASN A 618 -19.26 8.17 15.89
N ILE A 619 -19.31 9.47 15.69
CA ILE A 619 -20.53 10.27 15.66
C ILE A 619 -20.51 11.06 14.36
N ALA A 620 -21.50 10.84 13.52
CA ALA A 620 -21.61 11.51 12.23
C ALA A 620 -22.84 12.44 12.18
N TRP A 621 -22.64 13.59 11.55
CA TRP A 621 -23.68 14.57 11.29
C TRP A 621 -23.73 14.92 9.82
N HIS A 622 -24.90 14.68 9.21
CA HIS A 622 -25.22 14.95 7.82
C HIS A 622 -26.26 16.06 7.73
N PRO A 623 -25.88 17.35 7.67
CA PRO A 623 -26.83 18.44 7.50
C PRO A 623 -27.73 18.29 6.28
N ASP A 624 -27.13 17.79 5.18
CA ASP A 624 -27.76 17.43 3.92
C ASP A 624 -26.97 16.32 3.22
N ASP A 625 -27.39 15.89 2.03
CA ASP A 625 -26.76 14.78 1.28
C ASP A 625 -25.36 15.11 0.75
N ASN A 626 -24.90 16.35 0.85
CA ASN A 626 -23.61 16.82 0.33
C ASN A 626 -22.60 17.18 1.43
N GLN A 627 -22.96 17.03 2.68
CA GLN A 627 -22.15 17.44 3.81
C GLN A 627 -22.14 16.38 4.91
N LEU A 628 -20.94 15.99 5.31
CA LEU A 628 -20.69 15.11 6.44
C LEU A 628 -19.69 15.80 7.38
N TYR A 629 -20.02 15.86 8.67
CA TYR A 629 -19.12 16.20 9.75
C TYR A 629 -19.10 15.06 10.74
N TYR A 630 -17.90 14.72 11.25
CA TYR A 630 -17.80 13.58 12.15
C TYR A 630 -16.77 13.79 13.26
N PHE A 631 -16.97 13.08 14.34
CA PHE A 631 -16.00 12.81 15.38
C PHE A 631 -15.71 11.31 15.38
N ASN A 632 -14.44 10.93 15.41
CA ASN A 632 -14.00 9.54 15.49
C ASN A 632 -12.97 9.37 16.62
N TYR A 633 -13.22 8.39 17.49
CA TYR A 633 -12.28 7.85 18.45
C TYR A 633 -11.99 6.40 18.05
N ALA A 634 -10.74 6.03 17.97
CA ALA A 634 -10.32 4.69 17.65
C ALA A 634 -8.95 4.38 18.27
N THR A 635 -8.69 3.10 18.50
CA THR A 635 -7.39 2.63 18.97
C THR A 635 -6.78 1.62 18.00
N GLY A 636 -5.47 1.50 18.03
CA GLY A 636 -4.68 0.53 17.29
C GLY A 636 -3.49 0.09 18.11
N PHE A 637 -3.04 -1.11 17.92
CA PHE A 637 -1.97 -1.71 18.71
C PHE A 637 -0.96 -2.44 17.83
N ARG A 638 0.19 -2.67 18.38
CA ARG A 638 1.22 -3.56 17.85
C ARG A 638 1.61 -4.54 18.97
N PRO A 639 1.65 -5.85 18.71
CA PRO A 639 2.01 -6.83 19.72
C PRO A 639 3.45 -6.66 20.20
N GLY A 640 3.69 -7.09 21.44
CA GLY A 640 5.02 -7.25 21.97
C GLY A 640 5.79 -8.35 21.24
N ASN A 641 7.08 -8.48 21.54
CA ASN A 641 7.93 -9.52 20.95
C ASN A 641 9.19 -9.72 21.78
N ILE A 642 10.13 -10.53 21.30
CA ILE A 642 11.42 -10.77 21.96
C ILE A 642 12.58 -10.08 21.24
N ASN A 643 13.62 -9.80 21.99
CA ASN A 643 14.92 -9.34 21.49
C ASN A 643 15.87 -10.53 21.35
N ASN A 644 15.88 -11.15 20.16
CA ASN A 644 16.69 -12.35 19.90
C ASN A 644 18.17 -12.18 20.21
N THR A 645 18.74 -11.00 19.93
CA THR A 645 20.12 -10.66 20.27
C THR A 645 20.36 -10.74 21.77
N GLN A 646 19.43 -10.24 22.61
CA GLN A 646 19.56 -10.28 24.05
C GLN A 646 19.41 -11.68 24.62
N LEU A 647 18.51 -12.46 24.05
CA LEU A 647 18.38 -13.87 24.39
C LEU A 647 19.66 -14.67 24.08
N THR A 648 20.27 -14.41 22.93
CA THR A 648 21.58 -14.98 22.55
C THR A 648 22.67 -14.54 23.55
N ASN A 649 22.70 -13.26 23.94
CA ASN A 649 23.63 -12.74 24.93
C ASN A 649 23.51 -13.47 26.29
N VAL A 650 22.30 -13.68 26.80
CA VAL A 650 22.04 -14.43 28.03
C VAL A 650 22.65 -15.83 27.96
N ARG A 651 22.46 -16.54 26.86
CA ARG A 651 23.02 -17.90 26.64
C ARG A 651 24.54 -17.91 26.56
N VAL A 652 25.08 -17.03 25.71
CA VAL A 652 26.55 -16.91 25.51
C VAL A 652 27.24 -16.51 26.79
N PHE A 653 26.70 -15.53 27.53
CA PHE A 653 27.28 -15.06 28.78
C PHE A 653 27.21 -16.15 29.86
N THR A 654 26.09 -16.87 29.96
CA THR A 654 25.94 -18.01 30.89
C THR A 654 26.93 -19.12 30.57
N ALA A 655 27.02 -19.54 29.31
CA ALA A 655 27.89 -20.61 28.86
C ALA A 655 29.37 -20.31 29.08
N ASN A 656 29.78 -19.05 28.98
CA ASN A 656 31.16 -18.62 29.09
C ASN A 656 31.52 -18.05 30.49
N GLY A 657 30.58 -18.11 31.47
CA GLY A 657 30.86 -17.72 32.86
C GLY A 657 31.08 -16.23 33.06
N PHE A 658 30.40 -15.39 32.27
CA PHE A 658 30.41 -13.92 32.45
C PHE A 658 29.86 -13.54 33.82
N PRO A 659 30.15 -12.29 34.31
CA PRO A 659 29.55 -11.79 35.54
C PRO A 659 28.04 -11.88 35.55
N GLN A 660 27.45 -12.34 36.66
CA GLN A 660 25.99 -12.49 36.79
C GLN A 660 25.24 -11.19 36.50
N GLU A 661 25.83 -10.02 36.83
CA GLU A 661 25.29 -8.70 36.54
C GLU A 661 25.07 -8.47 35.02
N ALA A 662 26.00 -8.94 34.17
CA ALA A 662 25.85 -8.84 32.73
C ALA A 662 24.76 -9.76 32.18
N ILE A 663 24.66 -10.99 32.77
CA ILE A 663 23.62 -11.97 32.43
C ILE A 663 22.24 -11.40 32.82
N ASP A 664 22.10 -10.91 34.06
CA ASP A 664 20.83 -10.34 34.56
C ASP A 664 20.42 -9.11 33.75
N ARG A 665 21.38 -8.28 33.33
CA ARG A 665 21.12 -7.13 32.49
C ARG A 665 20.64 -7.52 31.09
N ALA A 666 21.30 -8.46 30.44
CA ALA A 666 20.83 -9.00 29.16
C ALA A 666 19.43 -9.63 29.31
N ALA A 667 19.20 -10.36 30.38
CA ALA A 667 17.92 -11.02 30.67
C ALA A 667 16.76 -10.01 30.88
N SER A 668 17.05 -8.84 31.42
CA SER A 668 16.04 -7.78 31.60
C SER A 668 15.56 -7.12 30.30
N HIS A 669 16.22 -7.40 29.19
CA HIS A 669 15.88 -6.85 27.87
C HIS A 669 15.47 -7.93 26.86
N VAL A 670 15.14 -9.15 27.32
CA VAL A 670 14.80 -10.24 26.39
C VAL A 670 13.44 -10.05 25.74
N SER A 671 12.46 -9.48 26.42
CA SER A 671 11.11 -9.25 25.87
C SER A 671 10.66 -7.82 26.06
N TYR A 672 9.68 -7.41 25.28
CA TYR A 672 8.96 -6.15 25.39
C TYR A 672 7.46 -6.37 25.14
N GLU A 673 6.63 -5.53 25.75
CA GLU A 673 5.17 -5.63 25.73
C GLU A 673 4.59 -4.90 24.49
N SER A 674 3.29 -5.08 24.25
CA SER A 674 2.56 -4.36 23.22
C SER A 674 2.54 -2.83 23.46
N ASP A 675 2.40 -2.06 22.41
CA ASP A 675 2.17 -0.61 22.47
C ASP A 675 0.85 -0.24 21.80
N GLU A 676 0.27 0.89 22.19
CA GLU A 676 -1.06 1.32 21.74
C GLU A 676 -1.06 2.78 21.29
N VAL A 677 -1.83 3.06 20.23
CA VAL A 677 -2.15 4.42 19.79
C VAL A 677 -3.64 4.66 19.95
N GLU A 678 -3.98 5.74 20.67
CA GLU A 678 -5.32 6.30 20.74
C GLU A 678 -5.43 7.52 19.82
N SER A 679 -6.53 7.65 19.11
CA SER A 679 -6.76 8.77 18.18
C SER A 679 -8.11 9.44 18.40
N TYR A 680 -8.08 10.76 18.38
CA TYR A 680 -9.24 11.64 18.41
C TYR A 680 -9.24 12.48 17.14
N GLU A 681 -10.27 12.34 16.31
CA GLU A 681 -10.35 12.98 15.00
C GLU A 681 -11.67 13.74 14.83
N LEU A 682 -11.57 14.96 14.31
CA LEU A 682 -12.71 15.75 13.83
C LEU A 682 -12.56 15.94 12.32
N GLY A 683 -13.53 15.51 11.55
CA GLY A 683 -13.47 15.62 10.09
C GLY A 683 -14.70 16.23 9.46
N ALA A 684 -14.50 16.69 8.23
CA ALA A 684 -15.55 17.23 7.37
C ALA A 684 -15.36 16.75 5.93
N LYS A 685 -16.45 16.34 5.28
CA LYS A 685 -16.48 15.99 3.87
C LYS A 685 -17.60 16.73 3.18
N LEU A 686 -17.27 17.47 2.12
CA LEU A 686 -18.19 18.41 1.49
C LEU A 686 -18.18 18.19 -0.02
N THR A 687 -19.36 18.06 -0.61
CA THR A 687 -19.57 18.08 -2.06
C THR A 687 -20.25 19.40 -2.42
N LEU A 688 -19.53 20.27 -3.13
CA LEU A 688 -19.93 21.65 -3.38
C LEU A 688 -20.06 21.92 -4.88
N ALA A 689 -20.67 23.05 -5.23
CA ALA A 689 -20.78 23.54 -6.61
C ALA A 689 -21.40 22.49 -7.56
N ASP A 690 -22.52 21.89 -7.15
CA ASP A 690 -23.25 20.85 -7.89
C ASP A 690 -22.38 19.64 -8.25
N GLY A 691 -21.57 19.15 -7.30
CA GLY A 691 -20.71 17.99 -7.45
C GLY A 691 -19.36 18.26 -8.14
N ARG A 692 -19.03 19.53 -8.43
CA ARG A 692 -17.77 19.91 -9.09
C ARG A 692 -16.58 20.04 -8.13
N VAL A 693 -16.84 20.19 -6.84
CA VAL A 693 -15.80 20.36 -5.82
C VAL A 693 -16.08 19.37 -4.70
N GLN A 694 -15.09 18.53 -4.42
CA GLN A 694 -15.09 17.69 -3.23
C GLN A 694 -13.96 18.16 -2.31
N VAL A 695 -14.29 18.32 -1.01
CA VAL A 695 -13.33 18.70 0.03
C VAL A 695 -13.43 17.67 1.15
N ALA A 696 -12.32 17.11 1.52
CA ALA A 696 -12.17 16.30 2.74
C ALA A 696 -11.12 16.94 3.63
N ALA A 697 -11.44 17.15 4.91
CA ALA A 697 -10.53 17.72 5.88
C ALA A 697 -10.64 16.96 7.19
N ALA A 698 -9.51 16.77 7.88
CA ALA A 698 -9.43 16.16 9.18
C ALA A 698 -8.47 16.93 10.08
N LEU A 699 -8.84 17.06 11.34
CA LEU A 699 -8.00 17.52 12.45
C LEU A 699 -7.86 16.33 13.39
N TYR A 700 -6.65 15.93 13.71
CA TYR A 700 -6.40 14.77 14.55
C TYR A 700 -5.42 15.07 15.69
N TYR A 701 -5.58 14.32 16.77
CA TYR A 701 -4.64 14.18 17.87
C TYR A 701 -4.52 12.69 18.19
N MET A 702 -3.29 12.17 18.18
CA MET A 702 -2.97 10.78 18.45
C MET A 702 -2.01 10.71 19.64
N GLU A 703 -2.27 9.84 20.59
CA GLU A 703 -1.41 9.57 21.73
C GLU A 703 -0.86 8.15 21.62
N TRP A 704 0.46 8.02 21.65
CA TRP A 704 1.18 6.77 21.57
C TRP A 704 1.73 6.40 22.93
N ASN A 705 1.16 5.37 23.52
CA ASN A 705 1.47 4.89 24.86
C ASN A 705 2.37 3.66 24.81
N ASP A 706 3.26 3.52 25.79
CA ASP A 706 4.18 2.39 25.94
C ASP A 706 5.00 2.12 24.67
N MET A 707 5.38 3.20 23.98
CA MET A 707 5.98 3.17 22.64
C MET A 707 7.18 2.21 22.60
N ILE A 708 7.11 1.21 21.72
CA ILE A 708 8.24 0.31 21.44
C ILE A 708 9.27 1.09 20.63
N GLN A 709 10.46 1.22 21.21
CA GLN A 709 11.57 1.91 20.56
C GLN A 709 12.89 1.18 20.76
N LEU A 710 13.81 1.41 19.83
CA LEU A 710 15.16 0.92 19.92
C LEU A 710 15.91 1.66 21.02
N SER A 711 16.59 0.92 21.87
CA SER A 711 17.44 1.42 22.94
C SER A 711 18.78 0.68 22.94
N PHE A 712 19.75 1.20 23.69
CA PHE A 712 21.08 0.63 23.74
C PHE A 712 21.50 0.48 25.20
N ASP A 713 22.17 -0.63 25.57
CA ASP A 713 22.75 -0.81 26.87
C ASP A 713 24.19 -1.32 26.78
N THR A 714 25.00 -0.95 27.76
CA THR A 714 26.35 -1.47 27.91
C THR A 714 26.31 -2.71 28.80
N LEU A 715 26.16 -3.89 28.20
CA LEU A 715 26.09 -5.16 28.93
C LEU A 715 27.39 -5.50 29.64
N ILE A 716 28.52 -5.23 29.00
CA ILE A 716 29.86 -5.33 29.54
C ILE A 716 30.69 -4.12 29.09
N PRO A 717 31.70 -3.68 29.88
CA PRO A 717 32.51 -2.53 29.49
C PRO A 717 33.05 -2.61 28.07
N GLY A 718 32.64 -1.66 27.21
CA GLY A 718 33.06 -1.58 25.81
C GLY A 718 32.19 -2.31 24.82
N ILE A 719 31.11 -3.01 25.22
CA ILE A 719 30.16 -3.64 24.33
C ILE A 719 28.78 -3.01 24.57
N ILE A 720 28.35 -2.21 23.59
CA ILE A 720 27.02 -1.62 23.53
C ILE A 720 26.16 -2.58 22.71
N GLN A 721 24.99 -2.90 23.21
CA GLN A 721 24.02 -3.76 22.54
C GLN A 721 22.72 -3.01 22.35
N GLU A 722 22.07 -3.19 21.20
CA GLU A 722 20.76 -2.66 20.90
C GLU A 722 19.66 -3.65 21.28
N PHE A 723 18.50 -3.13 21.67
CA PHE A 723 17.31 -3.90 21.99
C PHE A 723 16.07 -3.00 21.89
N ASN A 724 14.94 -3.61 21.60
CA ASN A 724 13.65 -2.95 21.65
C ASN A 724 13.11 -2.97 23.08
N THR A 725 12.48 -1.88 23.50
CA THR A 725 11.87 -1.77 24.83
C THR A 725 10.67 -0.83 24.77
N ASN A 726 9.71 -1.05 25.67
CA ASN A 726 8.65 -0.08 25.89
C ASN A 726 9.23 1.07 26.72
N SER A 727 9.38 2.22 26.12
CA SER A 727 9.91 3.36 26.83
C SER A 727 9.29 4.65 26.32
N GLY A 728 8.59 5.32 27.25
CA GLY A 728 8.02 6.59 27.02
C GLY A 728 6.71 6.61 26.23
N SER A 729 6.29 7.81 25.97
CA SER A 729 5.10 8.11 25.20
C SER A 729 5.39 9.21 24.18
N ALA A 730 4.60 9.26 23.13
CA ALA A 730 4.68 10.29 22.11
C ALA A 730 3.27 10.78 21.74
N HIS A 731 3.19 11.89 21.05
CA HIS A 731 1.95 12.32 20.41
C HIS A 731 2.21 12.74 18.98
N SER A 732 1.15 12.70 18.20
CA SER A 732 1.11 13.25 16.85
C SER A 732 -0.18 14.03 16.66
N GLU A 733 -0.08 15.28 16.21
CA GLU A 733 -1.24 16.11 15.92
C GLU A 733 -1.09 16.80 14.58
N GLY A 734 -2.21 17.04 13.90
CA GLY A 734 -2.13 17.65 12.59
C GLY A 734 -3.45 17.94 11.92
N ILE A 735 -3.31 18.50 10.71
CA ILE A 735 -4.41 18.85 9.84
C ILE A 735 -4.15 18.26 8.47
N GLU A 736 -5.14 17.58 7.91
CA GLU A 736 -5.14 17.05 6.56
C GLU A 736 -6.21 17.73 5.72
N LEU A 737 -5.91 17.95 4.43
CA LEU A 737 -6.84 18.55 3.48
C LEU A 737 -6.68 17.90 2.11
N GLU A 738 -7.80 17.48 1.53
CA GLU A 738 -7.87 17.03 0.14
C GLU A 738 -8.98 17.81 -0.59
N ILE A 739 -8.66 18.33 -1.77
CA ILE A 739 -9.59 19.06 -2.63
C ILE A 739 -9.49 18.48 -4.04
N ASN A 740 -10.62 18.02 -4.56
CA ASN A 740 -10.79 17.70 -5.96
C ASN A 740 -11.73 18.73 -6.58
N TRP A 741 -11.30 19.38 -7.66
CA TRP A 741 -12.07 20.43 -8.31
C TRP A 741 -12.07 20.27 -9.82
N HIS A 742 -13.26 20.21 -10.40
CA HIS A 742 -13.51 20.18 -11.84
C HIS A 742 -14.09 21.53 -12.32
N PRO A 743 -13.25 22.57 -12.55
CA PRO A 743 -13.73 23.88 -12.99
C PRO A 743 -14.49 23.82 -14.31
N THR A 744 -14.08 22.92 -15.19
CA THR A 744 -14.68 22.63 -16.49
C THR A 744 -14.56 21.14 -16.80
N ASP A 745 -15.30 20.66 -17.79
CA ASP A 745 -15.23 19.27 -18.28
C ASP A 745 -13.82 18.83 -18.73
N ARG A 746 -12.97 19.81 -19.01
CA ARG A 746 -11.61 19.59 -19.53
C ARG A 746 -10.50 19.85 -18.53
N LEU A 747 -10.80 20.50 -17.43
CA LEU A 747 -9.82 20.89 -16.43
C LEU A 747 -10.18 20.24 -15.10
N ARG A 748 -9.26 19.43 -14.57
CA ARG A 748 -9.33 18.84 -13.25
C ARG A 748 -8.14 19.32 -12.43
N LEU A 749 -8.40 19.70 -11.21
CA LEU A 749 -7.39 20.16 -10.26
C LEU A 749 -7.51 19.32 -9.01
N ARG A 750 -6.39 18.88 -8.48
CA ARG A 750 -6.31 18.22 -7.19
C ARG A 750 -5.28 18.91 -6.32
N LEU A 751 -5.60 19.08 -5.07
CA LEU A 751 -4.70 19.52 -4.01
C LEU A 751 -4.87 18.59 -2.82
N ALA A 752 -3.77 18.06 -2.31
CA ALA A 752 -3.76 17.25 -1.10
C ALA A 752 -2.56 17.66 -0.25
N GLY A 753 -2.72 17.76 1.06
CA GLY A 753 -1.61 18.12 1.93
C GLY A 753 -1.95 17.91 3.39
N ASP A 754 -0.91 17.87 4.19
CA ASP A 754 -0.98 17.79 5.64
C ASP A 754 0.07 18.67 6.30
N VAL A 755 -0.20 19.03 7.55
CA VAL A 755 0.77 19.60 8.48
C VAL A 755 0.71 18.71 9.72
N ASN A 756 1.86 18.24 10.15
CA ASN A 756 2.00 17.25 11.21
C ASN A 756 3.06 17.69 12.22
N GLU A 757 2.74 17.55 13.51
CA GLU A 757 3.70 17.67 14.59
C GLU A 757 3.68 16.38 15.41
N ALA A 758 4.82 15.66 15.41
CA ALA A 758 4.96 14.37 16.08
C ALA A 758 6.19 14.40 16.99
N GLU A 759 5.98 14.29 18.33
CA GLU A 759 7.01 14.50 19.34
C GLU A 759 6.87 13.57 20.54
N THR A 760 7.99 13.33 21.23
CA THR A 760 8.00 12.59 22.50
C THR A 760 7.38 13.42 23.62
N ASN A 761 6.56 12.78 24.48
CA ASN A 761 5.88 13.42 25.61
C ASN A 761 6.76 13.54 26.87
N GLU A 762 7.81 12.76 26.96
CA GLU A 762 8.69 12.66 28.11
C GLU A 762 10.13 12.38 27.72
N ASP A 763 11.05 12.54 28.67
CA ASP A 763 12.46 12.19 28.44
C ASP A 763 12.56 10.66 28.36
N ASN A 764 12.98 10.15 27.23
CA ASN A 764 13.29 8.74 27.05
C ASN A 764 14.76 8.51 27.44
N PRO A 765 15.02 7.83 28.55
CA PRO A 765 16.38 7.55 28.94
C PRO A 765 17.02 6.58 27.95
N GLY A 766 18.02 7.03 27.24
CA GLY A 766 18.90 6.14 26.50
C GLY A 766 19.78 5.29 27.40
N PRO A 767 20.42 4.25 26.89
CA PRO A 767 21.18 3.26 27.66
C PRO A 767 22.45 3.81 28.33
N GLY A 768 22.93 4.96 27.91
CA GLY A 768 24.10 5.63 28.48
C GLY A 768 23.86 6.34 29.82
N GLY A 769 22.66 6.24 30.39
CA GLY A 769 22.27 6.96 31.60
C GLY A 769 21.73 8.38 31.36
N PRO A 770 21.58 9.23 32.38
CA PRO A 770 20.98 10.55 32.22
C PRO A 770 21.74 11.41 31.22
N GLY A 771 21.08 11.79 30.13
CA GLY A 771 21.62 12.58 29.03
C GLY A 771 21.95 11.80 27.74
N SER A 772 21.80 10.49 27.74
CA SER A 772 21.70 9.69 26.51
C SER A 772 20.24 9.35 26.31
N GLY A 773 19.73 9.56 25.11
CA GLY A 773 18.32 9.30 24.77
C GLY A 773 17.61 10.54 24.25
N LEU A 774 16.35 10.37 23.90
CA LEU A 774 15.52 11.43 23.34
C LEU A 774 14.92 12.27 24.46
N PRO A 775 15.25 13.57 24.58
CA PRO A 775 14.56 14.44 25.50
C PRO A 775 13.11 14.65 25.10
N LYS A 776 12.28 15.03 26.07
CA LYS A 776 10.89 15.47 25.79
C LYS A 776 10.88 16.54 24.69
N GLY A 777 9.92 16.40 23.75
CA GLY A 777 9.79 17.30 22.60
C GLY A 777 10.76 16.97 21.46
N SER A 778 11.38 15.79 21.47
CA SER A 778 12.13 15.32 20.31
C SER A 778 11.15 14.90 19.21
N LYS A 779 11.42 15.36 17.99
CA LYS A 779 10.64 14.97 16.82
C LYS A 779 10.74 13.46 16.57
N LEU A 780 9.63 12.85 16.22
CA LEU A 780 9.62 11.46 15.80
C LEU A 780 10.31 11.30 14.45
N VAL A 781 10.95 10.14 14.25
CA VAL A 781 11.71 9.85 13.03
C VAL A 781 10.82 9.71 11.82
N TYR A 782 11.30 10.22 10.68
CA TYR A 782 10.66 10.13 9.36
C TYR A 782 9.23 10.68 9.29
N ALA A 783 8.88 11.55 10.21
CA ALA A 783 7.63 12.30 10.24
C ALA A 783 7.86 13.69 9.60
N PRO A 784 7.51 13.91 8.32
CA PRO A 784 7.63 15.22 7.72
C PRO A 784 6.74 16.24 8.43
N GLU A 785 7.23 17.47 8.66
CA GLU A 785 6.42 18.53 9.26
C GLU A 785 5.22 18.93 8.39
N TYR A 786 5.33 18.73 7.09
CA TYR A 786 4.21 18.89 6.14
C TYR A 786 4.48 18.11 4.85
N SER A 787 3.40 17.75 4.17
CA SER A 787 3.44 17.29 2.79
C SER A 787 2.42 18.04 1.93
N LEU A 788 2.72 18.19 0.66
CA LEU A 788 1.85 18.84 -0.32
C LEU A 788 1.95 18.13 -1.65
N ALA A 789 0.80 17.78 -2.23
CA ALA A 789 0.67 17.28 -3.59
C ALA A 789 -0.34 18.12 -4.37
N ALA A 790 0.00 18.50 -5.58
CA ALA A 790 -0.90 19.22 -6.47
C ALA A 790 -0.86 18.62 -7.86
N SER A 791 -2.02 18.51 -8.50
CA SER A 791 -2.14 18.00 -9.86
C SER A 791 -3.01 18.90 -10.72
N ILE A 792 -2.61 19.07 -11.95
CA ILE A 792 -3.37 19.74 -13.02
C ILE A 792 -3.53 18.76 -14.16
N ASP A 793 -4.77 18.45 -14.51
CA ASP A 793 -5.11 17.56 -15.63
C ASP A 793 -5.97 18.36 -16.62
N TYR A 794 -5.52 18.47 -17.88
CA TYR A 794 -6.21 19.23 -18.93
C TYR A 794 -6.38 18.40 -20.19
N THR A 795 -7.63 18.22 -20.63
CA THR A 795 -7.98 17.50 -21.86
C THR A 795 -8.17 18.47 -23.02
N LEU A 796 -7.43 18.27 -24.10
CA LEU A 796 -7.44 19.06 -25.32
C LEU A 796 -7.95 18.26 -26.51
N ALA A 797 -8.98 18.74 -27.19
CA ALA A 797 -9.39 18.19 -28.48
C ALA A 797 -8.35 18.56 -29.55
N LEU A 798 -7.74 17.57 -30.17
CA LEU A 798 -6.69 17.73 -31.19
C LEU A 798 -7.25 17.81 -32.63
N GLY A 799 -8.58 17.64 -32.76
CA GLY A 799 -9.30 17.65 -34.03
C GLY A 799 -9.64 16.25 -34.55
N GLY A 800 -10.75 16.13 -35.26
CA GLY A 800 -11.33 14.83 -35.63
C GLY A 800 -11.77 14.08 -34.37
N SER A 801 -11.35 12.84 -34.26
CA SER A 801 -11.62 11.98 -33.12
C SER A 801 -10.39 11.78 -32.18
N TYR A 802 -9.47 12.76 -32.15
CA TYR A 802 -8.27 12.66 -31.34
C TYR A 802 -8.29 13.63 -30.17
N GLU A 803 -7.85 13.14 -29.02
CA GLU A 803 -7.68 13.91 -27.80
C GLU A 803 -6.26 13.79 -27.26
N GLY A 804 -5.82 14.84 -26.60
CA GLY A 804 -4.59 14.88 -25.83
C GLY A 804 -4.89 15.28 -24.40
N ARG A 805 -4.42 14.51 -23.44
CA ARG A 805 -4.52 14.84 -22.01
C ARG A 805 -3.13 15.25 -21.53
N PHE A 806 -3.03 16.42 -20.95
CA PHE A 806 -1.84 16.94 -20.30
C PHE A 806 -2.02 16.85 -18.81
N ARG A 807 -1.07 16.25 -18.15
CA ARG A 807 -1.03 16.15 -16.68
C ARG A 807 0.30 16.69 -16.17
N LEU A 808 0.23 17.49 -15.12
CA LEU A 808 1.38 17.95 -14.35
C LEU A 808 1.10 17.64 -12.89
N ASP A 809 2.01 16.94 -12.27
CA ASP A 809 1.99 16.62 -10.84
C ASP A 809 3.17 17.30 -10.16
N TYR A 810 2.93 17.87 -8.99
CA TYR A 810 3.95 18.47 -8.13
C TYR A 810 3.80 17.90 -6.72
N GLN A 811 4.92 17.59 -6.09
CA GLN A 811 4.99 17.15 -4.71
C GLN A 811 6.06 17.94 -3.97
N ARG A 812 5.77 18.28 -2.71
CA ARG A 812 6.75 18.78 -1.76
C ARG A 812 6.62 18.03 -0.45
N ILE A 813 7.73 17.54 0.07
CA ILE A 813 7.88 16.95 1.40
C ILE A 813 8.69 17.93 2.24
N GLY A 814 8.22 18.22 3.45
CA GLY A 814 8.89 19.09 4.40
C GLY A 814 10.13 18.44 5.02
N GLU A 815 10.78 19.19 5.92
CA GLU A 815 11.86 18.66 6.72
C GLU A 815 11.36 17.48 7.55
N GLN A 816 12.21 16.47 7.68
CA GLN A 816 11.97 15.31 8.52
C GLN A 816 13.24 15.00 9.33
N PHE A 817 13.07 14.21 10.37
CA PHE A 817 14.17 13.95 11.29
C PHE A 817 14.50 12.46 11.31
N PHE A 818 15.74 12.22 11.56
CA PHE A 818 16.34 10.92 11.76
C PHE A 818 17.10 10.97 13.08
N ASN A 819 16.80 10.07 13.98
CA ASN A 819 17.40 10.09 15.31
C ASN A 819 18.69 9.30 15.33
N VAL A 820 19.71 9.91 15.93
CA VAL A 820 20.98 9.26 16.27
C VAL A 820 21.24 9.46 17.75
N ASP A 821 22.14 8.67 18.32
CA ASP A 821 22.54 8.74 19.72
C ASP A 821 22.98 10.14 20.19
N THR A 822 23.32 11.00 19.27
CA THR A 822 23.78 12.38 19.53
C THR A 822 22.69 13.43 19.35
N GLY A 823 21.46 13.05 19.08
CA GLY A 823 20.29 13.90 18.83
C GLY A 823 19.77 13.83 17.38
N PRO A 824 18.61 14.42 17.12
CA PRO A 824 17.97 14.35 15.81
C PRO A 824 18.80 15.04 14.73
N ILE A 825 18.94 14.38 13.58
CA ILE A 825 19.53 14.95 12.37
C ILE A 825 18.38 15.30 11.41
N ALA A 826 18.38 16.54 10.93
CA ALA A 826 17.42 16.97 9.93
C ALA A 826 17.79 16.42 8.55
N ILE A 827 16.78 15.92 7.83
CA ILE A 827 16.80 15.65 6.40
C ILE A 827 16.01 16.79 5.75
N GLU A 828 16.69 17.57 4.92
CA GLU A 828 16.07 18.73 4.26
C GLU A 828 14.87 18.30 3.41
N GLY A 829 13.83 19.12 3.39
CA GLY A 829 12.68 18.88 2.54
C GLY A 829 13.03 18.97 1.05
N TYR A 830 12.30 18.26 0.22
CA TYR A 830 12.50 18.22 -1.22
C TYR A 830 11.21 18.40 -2.00
N ASP A 831 11.34 18.72 -3.28
CA ASP A 831 10.22 18.80 -4.21
C ASP A 831 10.52 18.12 -5.55
N THR A 832 9.48 17.58 -6.17
CA THR A 832 9.56 16.94 -7.48
C THR A 832 8.33 17.25 -8.30
N SER A 833 8.53 17.32 -9.64
CA SER A 833 7.43 17.41 -10.58
C SER A 833 7.49 16.26 -11.59
N SER A 834 6.31 15.87 -12.07
CA SER A 834 6.19 14.91 -13.17
C SER A 834 5.22 15.42 -14.22
N PHE A 835 5.49 15.09 -15.45
CA PHE A 835 4.67 15.46 -16.59
C PHE A 835 4.25 14.22 -17.37
N ARG A 836 2.97 14.17 -17.80
CA ARG A 836 2.46 13.12 -18.68
C ARG A 836 1.58 13.72 -19.76
N PHE A 837 1.78 13.30 -21.00
CA PHE A 837 0.93 13.59 -22.13
C PHE A 837 0.38 12.29 -22.69
N THR A 838 -0.93 12.09 -22.61
CA THR A 838 -1.62 10.90 -23.12
C THR A 838 -2.40 11.27 -24.38
N PHE A 839 -2.16 10.56 -25.46
CA PHE A 839 -2.85 10.68 -26.73
C PHE A 839 -3.81 9.51 -26.90
N SER A 840 -5.06 9.79 -27.26
CA SER A 840 -6.12 8.81 -27.47
C SER A 840 -6.97 9.13 -28.70
N ASN A 841 -7.66 8.10 -29.21
CA ASN A 841 -8.63 8.24 -30.30
C ASN A 841 -10.03 7.96 -29.75
N THR A 842 -10.87 8.96 -29.66
CA THR A 842 -12.25 8.85 -29.15
C THR A 842 -13.16 7.96 -29.98
N SER A 843 -12.89 7.82 -31.29
CA SER A 843 -13.62 6.89 -32.17
C SER A 843 -13.14 5.44 -32.05
N ASP A 844 -11.93 5.20 -31.58
CA ASP A 844 -11.35 3.89 -31.32
C ASP A 844 -10.52 3.95 -30.03
N PRO A 845 -11.18 3.90 -28.86
CA PRO A 845 -10.53 4.05 -27.55
C PRO A 845 -9.68 2.84 -27.15
N ARG A 846 -9.56 1.84 -28.03
CA ARG A 846 -8.82 0.60 -27.73
C ARG A 846 -7.33 0.83 -27.50
N TRP A 847 -6.76 1.93 -27.95
CA TRP A 847 -5.34 2.21 -27.73
C TRP A 847 -5.11 3.64 -27.26
N THR A 848 -4.14 3.78 -26.40
CA THR A 848 -3.60 5.06 -25.94
C THR A 848 -2.09 5.03 -25.99
N ALA A 849 -1.47 6.19 -26.15
CA ALA A 849 -0.02 6.38 -26.10
C ALA A 849 0.29 7.51 -25.14
N SER A 850 1.17 7.27 -24.18
CA SER A 850 1.57 8.28 -23.20
C SER A 850 3.07 8.53 -23.29
N LEU A 851 3.45 9.80 -23.36
CA LEU A 851 4.82 10.27 -23.12
C LEU A 851 4.88 10.81 -21.68
N PHE A 852 5.89 10.44 -20.92
CA PHE A 852 6.03 10.88 -19.54
C PHE A 852 7.45 11.30 -19.20
N VAL A 853 7.56 12.19 -18.22
CA VAL A 853 8.81 12.60 -17.59
C VAL A 853 8.57 12.60 -16.09
N ASN A 854 9.25 11.74 -15.35
CA ASN A 854 9.29 11.74 -13.90
C ASN A 854 10.54 12.48 -13.42
N ASN A 855 10.45 13.17 -12.28
CA ASN A 855 11.51 14.04 -11.78
C ASN A 855 11.98 15.04 -12.85
N LEU A 856 11.09 15.95 -13.26
CA LEU A 856 11.29 16.87 -14.37
C LEU A 856 12.51 17.78 -14.15
N GLU A 857 12.77 18.18 -12.92
CA GLU A 857 13.88 19.04 -12.49
C GLU A 857 15.21 18.29 -12.47
N ASN A 858 15.20 16.96 -12.52
CA ASN A 858 16.33 16.08 -12.21
C ASN A 858 16.90 16.40 -10.83
N ALA A 859 15.99 16.57 -9.85
CA ALA A 859 16.36 16.78 -8.46
C ALA A 859 17.08 15.53 -7.92
N ASP A 860 18.13 15.76 -7.15
CA ASP A 860 18.99 14.73 -6.57
C ASP A 860 18.99 14.80 -5.02
N ASP A 861 17.92 15.39 -4.47
CA ASP A 861 17.76 15.60 -3.03
C ASP A 861 17.81 14.29 -2.25
N VAL A 862 18.27 14.38 -1.01
CA VAL A 862 18.32 13.26 -0.08
C VAL A 862 16.92 13.03 0.49
N THR A 863 16.38 11.85 0.26
CA THR A 863 15.06 11.45 0.80
C THR A 863 15.18 10.75 2.15
N ASN A 864 16.35 10.15 2.39
CA ASN A 864 16.64 9.44 3.62
C ASN A 864 18.14 9.39 3.89
N SER A 865 18.51 9.15 5.15
CA SER A 865 19.89 8.93 5.57
C SER A 865 19.94 7.73 6.51
N PHE A 866 20.94 6.88 6.32
CA PHE A 866 21.19 5.72 7.17
C PHE A 866 22.53 5.90 7.88
N ARG A 867 22.54 5.82 9.20
CA ARG A 867 23.74 6.06 9.99
C ARG A 867 23.75 5.26 11.28
N PRO A 868 24.17 3.99 11.25
CA PRO A 868 24.27 3.23 12.48
C PRO A 868 25.37 3.73 13.44
N PHE A 869 26.53 4.12 12.96
CA PHE A 869 27.63 4.56 13.82
C PHE A 869 28.60 5.46 13.05
N GLY A 870 28.67 6.76 13.31
CA GLY A 870 29.70 7.61 12.70
C GLY A 870 29.19 8.89 11.96
N PRO A 871 30.02 9.60 11.20
CA PRO A 871 29.63 10.82 10.48
C PRO A 871 28.59 10.52 9.37
N PRO A 872 27.71 11.47 9.01
CA PRO A 872 26.71 11.25 7.98
C PRO A 872 27.38 10.88 6.66
N GLY A 873 27.13 9.68 6.19
CA GLY A 873 27.76 9.15 4.99
C GLY A 873 26.80 8.46 4.06
N ASP A 874 25.83 7.78 4.58
CA ASP A 874 24.89 7.00 3.78
C ASP A 874 23.67 7.86 3.46
N ARG A 875 23.41 8.06 2.19
CA ARG A 875 22.30 8.87 1.70
C ARG A 875 21.50 8.10 0.65
N ILE A 876 20.20 8.11 0.80
CA ILE A 876 19.27 7.65 -0.22
C ILE A 876 18.71 8.88 -0.90
N ARG A 877 18.78 8.90 -2.22
CA ARG A 877 18.40 10.04 -3.03
C ARG A 877 17.18 9.78 -3.87
N LEU A 878 16.58 10.86 -4.33
CA LEU A 878 15.59 10.81 -5.38
C LEU A 878 16.14 10.07 -6.61
N ARG A 879 15.29 9.27 -7.22
CA ARG A 879 15.59 8.62 -8.49
C ARG A 879 15.82 9.70 -9.56
N PRO A 880 16.89 9.61 -10.38
CA PRO A 880 17.15 10.55 -11.46
C PRO A 880 15.99 10.66 -12.45
N ARG A 881 15.98 11.74 -13.25
CA ARG A 881 14.93 11.97 -14.23
C ARG A 881 14.76 10.80 -15.18
N GLN A 882 13.51 10.41 -15.35
CA GLN A 882 13.12 9.32 -16.24
C GLN A 882 12.22 9.86 -17.35
N VAL A 883 12.54 9.53 -18.62
CA VAL A 883 11.75 9.91 -19.80
C VAL A 883 11.29 8.65 -20.51
N GLY A 884 9.99 8.51 -20.76
CA GLY A 884 9.49 7.27 -21.33
C GLY A 884 8.24 7.40 -22.18
N LEU A 885 7.94 6.30 -22.85
CA LEU A 885 6.76 6.06 -23.67
C LEU A 885 6.01 4.83 -23.14
N GLU A 886 4.70 4.94 -23.10
CA GLU A 886 3.81 3.85 -22.69
C GLU A 886 2.71 3.68 -23.76
N LEU A 887 2.44 2.44 -24.13
CA LEU A 887 1.37 2.07 -25.07
C LEU A 887 0.40 1.14 -24.36
N THR A 888 -0.88 1.47 -24.39
CA THR A 888 -1.95 0.61 -23.86
C THR A 888 -2.86 0.18 -25.01
N TRP A 889 -3.21 -1.10 -25.02
CA TRP A 889 -4.21 -1.68 -25.89
C TRP A 889 -5.21 -2.48 -25.06
N GLN A 890 -6.52 -2.19 -25.22
CA GLN A 890 -7.55 -2.74 -24.35
C GLN A 890 -8.83 -3.05 -25.12
N ALA A 891 -9.75 -3.80 -24.54
CA ALA A 891 -11.09 -3.99 -25.05
C ALA A 891 -11.81 -2.62 -25.12
N ARG A 892 -12.90 -2.58 -25.90
CA ARG A 892 -13.73 -1.38 -26.05
C ARG A 892 -14.56 -1.14 -24.82
#